data_b456c0cf05210f60242453026291270a
#
_entry.id   b456c0cf05210f60242453026291270a
#
_cell.length_a   1.000
_cell.length_b   1.000
_cell.length_c   1.000
_cell.angle_alpha   90.00
_cell.angle_beta   90.00
_cell.angle_gamma   90.00
#
_symmetry.space_group_name_H-M   'P 1'
#
loop_
_entity.id
_entity.type
_entity.pdbx_description
1 polymer ?
#
loop_
_entity_poly.entity_id
_entity_poly.type
_entity_poly.pdbx_seq_one_letter_code
_entity_poly.pdbx_strand_id
1 'polypeptide(L)'
;MILLSTTADDEFSTWILDKLQRYRQQYPPSKVYLHTDKPYYAAGDTLWFKAYSVYGATHLPDTLNKLLYVDLVDSRNGQQKILKRVQLEAGLGQGEISLGQDLEEGPYLLRAYTHWMENFDSGYFFQQQIYLFRDGSSVPEKVESEAFDLQFFPEGGQLIAGVSSRLSFKAVGADGHSVDVSGFVLSEKGDTLQSFFSEHLGMGRLAFTPLANTGYKVIAKSPSGSYRQFSFPAIASEGFNMVTDNITYSDKIRVYIHGKFASPTASDSPSREVYLVGHAQGVPACTARGVVSDKGLIMSLPTAELPDGILHLTLFDASRRPVCERLAFINHNRQLSVVVSAGQSISGPRGPMSIKVKVSDAEGRPVRAQLSASVVDAGQVSEQPYADHLLSNLLLTSDLKGIVEQPASYFDSTLTNRRIYVDYLMATQGWRRFVWNEVLQDSLPQPDYGMEEGITLKGIVRRGNKPIKEPVVLSVVFNQDSLSGFLTTETDPEGRFAVQGLVFSDSLQVRLQGMNKKGNQSLEFQLEENIFPKVSLVRVPYYPITVESRKLKEFLAQAQAYQDIERKIRANRERLLDAVTIKGKKEVERDSRKLYGHADATVKVTQQMAGSARSILDLLAGRVAGVQVVGSGFNAQVYIRGNRNEPQFILDGMPVDKEMIANINVFDVESIDVLKGASAAIYGSRGGGGVISILTKRANVNYDYSQEAIPGVLVTKIAGYDVPREFYAPRYASDAPPSPRPDYRSTLHWVPMLSTDAAGEVTLHYYHTDAHTSIHINVQGLSPDGRAGVGSLEYRME
;
A
#
# COMPACT_ATOMS: atom_id res chain seq x y z
N MET A 1 27.27 0.08 37.69
CA MET A 1 26.17 0.93 37.21
C MET A 1 26.79 1.98 36.30
N ILE A 2 26.79 1.76 35.01
CA ILE A 2 27.30 2.70 34.01
C ILE A 2 26.15 3.58 33.59
N LEU A 3 26.23 4.88 33.90
CA LEU A 3 25.31 5.89 33.45
C LEU A 3 25.40 6.01 31.92
N LEU A 4 24.28 5.99 31.27
CA LEU A 4 24.13 6.38 29.86
C LEU A 4 24.65 7.80 29.69
N SER A 5 25.74 7.96 28.94
CA SER A 5 26.06 9.27 28.38
C SER A 5 25.31 9.36 27.04
N THR A 6 24.34 10.23 26.98
CA THR A 6 23.70 10.68 25.74
C THR A 6 24.61 11.65 24.97
N THR A 7 25.88 11.73 25.31
CA THR A 7 26.84 12.62 24.69
C THR A 7 27.61 11.92 23.58
N ALA A 8 27.58 12.53 22.43
CA ALA A 8 28.13 12.16 21.15
C ALA A 8 29.67 12.14 21.02
N ASP A 9 30.42 11.77 22.08
CA ASP A 9 31.89 11.82 22.04
C ASP A 9 32.58 10.46 21.87
N ASP A 10 31.80 9.38 21.54
CA ASP A 10 32.40 8.10 21.22
C ASP A 10 32.43 7.90 19.69
N GLU A 11 33.63 7.65 19.17
CA GLU A 11 33.90 7.40 17.76
C GLU A 11 32.96 6.34 17.17
N PHE A 12 32.65 5.29 17.94
CA PHE A 12 31.71 4.25 17.51
C PHE A 12 30.29 4.80 17.38
N SER A 13 29.79 5.52 18.36
CA SER A 13 28.44 6.08 18.34
C SER A 13 28.25 7.04 17.16
N THR A 14 29.22 7.93 16.93
CA THR A 14 29.19 8.84 15.77
C THR A 14 29.16 8.07 14.46
N TRP A 15 30.01 7.05 14.33
CA TRP A 15 30.09 6.23 13.13
C TRP A 15 28.81 5.45 12.85
N ILE A 16 28.22 4.79 13.86
CA ILE A 16 27.01 3.98 13.66
C ILE A 16 25.77 4.84 13.39
N LEU A 17 25.69 6.00 14.06
CA LEU A 17 24.62 6.97 13.84
C LEU A 17 24.66 7.52 12.40
N ASP A 18 25.85 7.86 11.89
CA ASP A 18 26.01 8.27 10.48
C ASP A 18 25.57 7.19 9.51
N LYS A 19 25.96 5.92 9.74
CA LYS A 19 25.54 4.78 8.90
C LYS A 19 24.03 4.62 8.87
N LEU A 20 23.36 4.64 10.02
CA LEU A 20 21.91 4.53 10.12
C LEU A 20 21.20 5.74 9.52
N GLN A 21 21.71 6.95 9.71
CA GLN A 21 21.14 8.16 9.13
C GLN A 21 21.20 8.13 7.60
N ARG A 22 22.34 7.72 7.02
CA ARG A 22 22.48 7.54 5.56
C ARG A 22 21.51 6.51 5.02
N TYR A 23 21.40 5.36 5.69
CA TYR A 23 20.44 4.34 5.31
C TYR A 23 19.01 4.89 5.32
N ARG A 24 18.61 5.57 6.39
CA ARG A 24 17.26 6.15 6.51
C ARG A 24 16.98 7.22 5.44
N GLN A 25 17.96 8.03 5.09
CA GLN A 25 17.80 9.06 4.06
C GLN A 25 17.59 8.45 2.68
N GLN A 26 18.30 7.38 2.37
CA GLN A 26 18.22 6.68 1.09
C GLN A 26 17.05 5.70 1.01
N TYR A 27 16.68 5.06 2.13
CA TYR A 27 15.62 4.07 2.25
C TYR A 27 14.62 4.42 3.37
N PRO A 28 13.90 5.55 3.26
CA PRO A 28 12.90 5.90 4.27
C PRO A 28 11.79 4.83 4.31
N PRO A 29 11.57 4.18 5.46
CA PRO A 29 10.56 3.15 5.57
C PRO A 29 9.16 3.75 5.56
N SER A 30 8.22 3.10 4.88
CA SER A 30 6.79 3.40 4.92
C SER A 30 6.00 2.19 5.39
N LYS A 31 4.81 2.43 5.89
CA LYS A 31 3.82 1.43 6.32
C LYS A 31 2.48 1.74 5.71
N VAL A 32 1.75 0.71 5.38
CA VAL A 32 0.37 0.81 4.89
C VAL A 32 -0.52 -0.08 5.74
N TYR A 33 -1.71 0.42 6.05
CA TYR A 33 -2.78 -0.35 6.68
C TYR A 33 -4.09 -0.12 5.94
N LEU A 34 -4.89 -1.18 5.78
CA LEU A 34 -6.26 -1.10 5.29
C LEU A 34 -7.25 -1.43 6.41
N HIS A 35 -8.19 -0.53 6.66
CA HIS A 35 -9.40 -0.83 7.42
C HIS A 35 -10.48 -1.28 6.45
N THR A 36 -10.97 -2.51 6.57
CA THR A 36 -12.04 -3.08 5.75
C THR A 36 -13.38 -3.07 6.49
N ASP A 37 -14.48 -3.04 5.75
CA ASP A 37 -15.82 -2.97 6.36
C ASP A 37 -16.19 -4.25 7.13
N LYS A 38 -15.72 -5.42 6.73
CA LYS A 38 -15.98 -6.71 7.38
C LYS A 38 -14.86 -7.72 7.07
N PRO A 39 -14.76 -8.83 7.84
CA PRO A 39 -13.64 -9.77 7.70
C PRO A 39 -13.87 -10.87 6.64
N TYR A 40 -15.10 -11.09 6.17
CA TYR A 40 -15.45 -12.08 5.15
C TYR A 40 -16.62 -11.61 4.29
N TYR A 41 -16.77 -12.21 3.13
CA TYR A 41 -17.68 -11.76 2.08
C TYR A 41 -18.40 -12.91 1.42
N ALA A 42 -19.57 -12.63 0.85
CA ALA A 42 -20.25 -13.50 -0.08
C ALA A 42 -19.86 -13.16 -1.53
N ALA A 43 -19.87 -14.15 -2.42
CA ALA A 43 -19.67 -13.89 -3.84
C ALA A 43 -20.74 -12.92 -4.37
N GLY A 44 -20.31 -11.84 -5.01
CA GLY A 44 -21.15 -10.72 -5.42
C GLY A 44 -21.15 -9.52 -4.47
N ASP A 45 -20.59 -9.65 -3.27
CA ASP A 45 -20.41 -8.53 -2.34
C ASP A 45 -19.37 -7.52 -2.86
N THR A 46 -19.33 -6.38 -2.18
CA THR A 46 -18.28 -5.38 -2.33
C THR A 46 -17.51 -5.27 -1.02
N LEU A 47 -16.19 -5.43 -1.10
CA LEU A 47 -15.26 -5.12 -0.03
C LEU A 47 -14.95 -3.63 -0.07
N TRP A 48 -15.25 -2.93 1.01
CA TRP A 48 -14.94 -1.50 1.17
C TRP A 48 -13.71 -1.33 2.05
N PHE A 49 -12.85 -0.37 1.72
CA PHE A 49 -11.67 -0.13 2.52
C PHE A 49 -11.26 1.34 2.59
N LYS A 50 -10.59 1.68 3.68
CA LYS A 50 -9.82 2.89 3.89
C LYS A 50 -8.36 2.54 4.02
N ALA A 51 -7.50 3.26 3.31
CA ALA A 51 -6.05 3.12 3.41
C ALA A 51 -5.44 4.22 4.29
N TYR A 52 -4.46 3.83 5.09
CA TYR A 52 -3.59 4.69 5.87
C TYR A 52 -2.15 4.37 5.47
N SER A 53 -1.46 5.34 4.86
CA SER A 53 -0.04 5.26 4.52
C SER A 53 0.75 6.23 5.38
N VAL A 54 1.77 5.73 6.07
CA VAL A 54 2.54 6.52 7.04
C VAL A 54 4.04 6.27 6.90
N TYR A 55 4.85 7.24 7.32
CA TYR A 55 6.28 7.04 7.48
C TYR A 55 6.57 6.15 8.68
N GLY A 56 7.47 5.21 8.51
CA GLY A 56 7.84 4.13 9.41
C GLY A 56 7.70 4.41 10.91
N ALA A 57 8.80 4.77 11.54
CA ALA A 57 8.84 4.90 13.01
C ALA A 57 8.08 6.11 13.57
N THR A 58 7.80 7.13 12.78
CA THR A 58 7.11 8.34 13.24
C THR A 58 5.59 8.23 13.08
N HIS A 59 5.11 7.33 12.24
CA HIS A 59 3.71 7.16 11.84
C HIS A 59 3.04 8.44 11.30
N LEU A 60 3.82 9.46 10.96
CA LEU A 60 3.30 10.65 10.29
C LEU A 60 2.73 10.26 8.92
N PRO A 61 1.62 10.89 8.48
CA PRO A 61 1.05 10.60 7.17
C PRO A 61 2.05 10.72 6.03
N ASP A 62 2.09 9.73 5.14
CA ASP A 62 2.97 9.72 3.96
C ASP A 62 2.47 10.75 2.94
N THR A 63 3.28 11.75 2.66
CA THR A 63 2.95 12.83 1.71
C THR A 63 3.65 12.67 0.37
N LEU A 64 4.59 11.74 0.24
CA LEU A 64 5.41 11.56 -0.96
C LEU A 64 4.79 10.55 -1.93
N ASN A 65 4.33 9.39 -1.44
CA ASN A 65 3.66 8.43 -2.28
C ASN A 65 2.21 8.87 -2.54
N LYS A 66 1.84 9.01 -3.81
CA LYS A 66 0.48 9.38 -4.25
C LYS A 66 -0.29 8.23 -4.86
N LEU A 67 0.37 7.09 -5.09
CA LEU A 67 -0.21 5.90 -5.68
C LEU A 67 -0.03 4.71 -4.75
N LEU A 68 -1.15 4.08 -4.40
CA LEU A 68 -1.22 2.83 -3.64
C LEU A 68 -1.80 1.73 -4.53
N TYR A 69 -1.13 0.61 -4.57
CA TYR A 69 -1.65 -0.61 -5.19
C TYR A 69 -2.35 -1.45 -4.13
N VAL A 70 -3.58 -1.85 -4.43
CA VAL A 70 -4.37 -2.76 -3.60
C VAL A 70 -4.76 -3.94 -4.47
N ASP A 71 -4.30 -5.12 -4.13
CA ASP A 71 -4.59 -6.32 -4.90
C ASP A 71 -5.25 -7.43 -4.07
N LEU A 72 -6.04 -8.24 -4.78
CA LEU A 72 -6.65 -9.44 -4.25
C LEU A 72 -6.04 -10.65 -4.92
N VAL A 73 -5.40 -11.51 -4.14
CA VAL A 73 -4.65 -12.68 -4.60
C VAL A 73 -5.31 -13.94 -4.07
N ASP A 74 -5.51 -14.92 -4.92
CA ASP A 74 -5.96 -16.24 -4.52
C ASP A 74 -4.87 -16.94 -3.70
N SER A 75 -5.12 -17.18 -2.43
CA SER A 75 -4.11 -17.76 -1.50
C SER A 75 -3.73 -19.20 -1.84
N ARG A 76 -4.51 -19.91 -2.67
CA ARG A 76 -4.27 -21.30 -3.05
C ARG A 76 -3.19 -21.44 -4.12
N ASN A 77 -3.08 -20.47 -5.00
CA ASN A 77 -2.20 -20.54 -6.19
C ASN A 77 -1.36 -19.28 -6.41
N GLY A 78 -1.55 -18.21 -5.63
CA GLY A 78 -0.84 -16.95 -5.73
C GLY A 78 -1.24 -16.10 -6.95
N GLN A 79 -2.33 -16.44 -7.61
CA GLN A 79 -2.80 -15.70 -8.77
C GLN A 79 -3.48 -14.40 -8.33
N GLN A 80 -2.97 -13.27 -8.81
CA GLN A 80 -3.64 -11.98 -8.68
C GLN A 80 -4.94 -11.99 -9.47
N LYS A 81 -6.05 -11.71 -8.81
CA LYS A 81 -7.39 -11.68 -9.41
C LYS A 81 -7.86 -10.27 -9.72
N ILE A 82 -7.57 -9.34 -8.81
CA ILE A 82 -8.02 -7.94 -8.90
C ILE A 82 -6.86 -7.04 -8.51
N LEU A 83 -6.73 -5.93 -9.19
CA LEU A 83 -5.80 -4.85 -8.84
C LEU A 83 -6.53 -3.52 -8.89
N LYS A 84 -6.32 -2.71 -7.86
CA LYS A 84 -6.79 -1.34 -7.73
C LYS A 84 -5.62 -0.37 -7.61
N ARG A 85 -5.75 0.80 -8.23
CA ARG A 85 -4.83 1.93 -8.11
C ARG A 85 -5.54 3.03 -7.33
N VAL A 86 -5.14 3.19 -6.09
CA VAL A 86 -5.78 4.12 -5.14
C VAL A 86 -4.97 5.38 -5.04
N GLN A 87 -5.62 6.52 -5.22
CA GLN A 87 -4.99 7.82 -4.99
C GLN A 87 -4.82 8.05 -3.49
N LEU A 88 -3.63 8.49 -3.07
CA LEU A 88 -3.32 8.89 -1.71
C LEU A 88 -3.27 10.42 -1.60
N GLU A 89 -4.05 10.97 -0.69
CA GLU A 89 -3.99 12.38 -0.28
C GLU A 89 -3.54 12.47 1.17
N ALA A 90 -2.40 13.09 1.40
CA ALA A 90 -1.81 13.15 2.75
C ALA A 90 -1.79 11.78 3.47
N GLY A 91 -1.38 10.73 2.75
CA GLY A 91 -1.30 9.36 3.26
C GLY A 91 -2.64 8.63 3.43
N LEU A 92 -3.75 9.22 3.01
CA LEU A 92 -5.08 8.65 3.12
C LEU A 92 -5.64 8.30 1.75
N GLY A 93 -6.24 7.13 1.63
CA GLY A 93 -6.92 6.66 0.43
C GLY A 93 -8.18 5.88 0.77
N GLN A 94 -9.05 5.68 -0.21
CA GLN A 94 -10.25 4.87 -0.06
C GLN A 94 -10.55 4.14 -1.36
N GLY A 95 -11.28 3.05 -1.26
CA GLY A 95 -11.69 2.31 -2.44
C GLY A 95 -12.62 1.15 -2.10
N GLU A 96 -12.93 0.40 -3.15
CA GLU A 96 -13.69 -0.82 -3.02
C GLU A 96 -13.23 -1.88 -4.03
N ILE A 97 -13.50 -3.11 -3.69
CA ILE A 97 -13.28 -4.27 -4.57
C ILE A 97 -14.61 -5.00 -4.74
N SER A 98 -15.11 -5.06 -5.97
CA SER A 98 -16.27 -5.90 -6.29
C SER A 98 -15.84 -7.36 -6.37
N LEU A 99 -16.37 -8.18 -5.50
CA LEU A 99 -16.11 -9.62 -5.44
C LEU A 99 -17.11 -10.35 -6.34
N GLY A 100 -16.81 -10.42 -7.66
CA GLY A 100 -17.71 -10.97 -8.66
C GLY A 100 -18.09 -12.42 -8.43
N GLN A 101 -19.17 -12.85 -9.12
CA GLN A 101 -19.63 -14.26 -9.09
C GLN A 101 -18.68 -15.24 -9.79
N ASP A 102 -17.70 -14.73 -10.52
CA ASP A 102 -16.65 -15.48 -11.19
C ASP A 102 -15.51 -15.90 -10.27
N LEU A 103 -15.38 -15.22 -9.10
CA LEU A 103 -14.39 -15.61 -8.09
C LEU A 103 -14.79 -16.93 -7.42
N GLU A 104 -13.85 -17.83 -7.27
CA GLU A 104 -14.07 -19.10 -6.59
C GLU A 104 -14.18 -18.92 -5.07
N GLU A 105 -14.93 -19.79 -4.41
CA GLU A 105 -14.94 -19.87 -2.94
C GLU A 105 -13.56 -20.18 -2.39
N GLY A 106 -13.21 -19.53 -1.29
CA GLY A 106 -11.97 -19.85 -0.57
C GLY A 106 -11.24 -18.64 0.00
N PRO A 107 -10.01 -18.86 0.48
CA PRO A 107 -9.18 -17.83 1.07
C PRO A 107 -8.51 -16.98 0.00
N TYR A 108 -8.55 -15.67 0.22
CA TYR A 108 -7.86 -14.66 -0.57
C TYR A 108 -6.98 -13.80 0.33
N LEU A 109 -5.87 -13.34 -0.23
CA LEU A 109 -4.97 -12.40 0.42
C LEU A 109 -5.20 -11.01 -0.17
N LEU A 110 -5.69 -10.10 0.66
CA LEU A 110 -5.76 -8.68 0.36
C LEU A 110 -4.41 -8.05 0.71
N ARG A 111 -3.73 -7.46 -0.29
CA ARG A 111 -2.45 -6.78 -0.09
C ARG A 111 -2.57 -5.30 -0.43
N ALA A 112 -1.78 -4.48 0.24
CA ALA A 112 -1.62 -3.08 -0.12
C ALA A 112 -0.16 -2.66 0.02
N TYR A 113 0.36 -1.96 -0.99
CA TYR A 113 1.76 -1.53 -1.07
C TYR A 113 1.92 -0.36 -2.03
N THR A 114 2.95 0.45 -1.81
CA THR A 114 3.44 1.43 -2.77
C THR A 114 4.59 0.82 -3.57
N HIS A 115 4.87 1.35 -4.75
CA HIS A 115 6.03 0.90 -5.54
C HIS A 115 7.35 1.08 -4.81
N TRP A 116 7.46 2.12 -3.97
CA TRP A 116 8.60 2.30 -3.07
C TRP A 116 8.83 1.12 -2.13
N MET A 117 7.76 0.50 -1.62
CA MET A 117 7.85 -0.64 -0.69
C MET A 117 8.45 -1.89 -1.35
N GLU A 118 8.47 -1.98 -2.68
CA GLU A 118 9.09 -3.10 -3.41
C GLU A 118 10.63 -3.12 -3.31
N ASN A 119 11.25 -2.04 -2.83
CA ASN A 119 12.68 -2.05 -2.47
C ASN A 119 12.99 -2.89 -1.22
N PHE A 120 11.95 -3.34 -0.51
CA PHE A 120 12.05 -4.14 0.70
C PHE A 120 11.43 -5.53 0.50
N ASP A 121 11.57 -6.40 1.49
CA ASP A 121 10.89 -7.70 1.47
C ASP A 121 9.36 -7.52 1.39
N SER A 122 8.70 -8.25 0.50
CA SER A 122 7.23 -8.20 0.31
C SER A 122 6.42 -8.54 1.57
N GLY A 123 7.05 -9.11 2.58
CA GLY A 123 6.45 -9.29 3.90
C GLY A 123 6.14 -7.98 4.62
N TYR A 124 6.72 -6.83 4.21
CA TYR A 124 6.37 -5.50 4.75
C TYR A 124 5.12 -4.88 4.12
N PHE A 125 4.57 -5.49 3.08
CA PHE A 125 3.30 -5.06 2.54
C PHE A 125 2.20 -5.31 3.57
N PHE A 126 1.17 -4.47 3.57
CA PHE A 126 -0.04 -4.83 4.29
C PHE A 126 -0.60 -6.12 3.69
N GLN A 127 -0.98 -7.05 4.56
CA GLN A 127 -1.54 -8.33 4.18
C GLN A 127 -2.67 -8.68 5.15
N GLN A 128 -3.84 -8.94 4.60
CA GLN A 128 -4.99 -9.41 5.36
C GLN A 128 -5.63 -10.58 4.63
N GLN A 129 -5.82 -11.67 5.33
CA GLN A 129 -6.58 -12.79 4.78
C GLN A 129 -8.07 -12.50 4.88
N ILE A 130 -8.79 -12.68 3.78
CA ILE A 130 -10.24 -12.66 3.73
C ILE A 130 -10.74 -13.99 3.19
N TYR A 131 -11.98 -14.33 3.50
CA TYR A 131 -12.63 -15.51 2.96
C TYR A 131 -13.86 -15.14 2.13
N LEU A 132 -13.94 -15.72 0.95
CA LEU A 132 -15.09 -15.58 0.06
C LEU A 132 -15.96 -16.83 0.16
N PHE A 133 -17.18 -16.67 0.62
CA PHE A 133 -18.19 -17.73 0.69
C PHE A 133 -19.12 -17.71 -0.52
N ARG A 134 -19.68 -18.85 -0.85
CA ARG A 134 -20.74 -18.99 -1.85
C ARG A 134 -22.01 -19.57 -1.24
N ASP A 135 -23.09 -19.51 -1.99
CA ASP A 135 -24.33 -20.15 -1.56
C ASP A 135 -24.12 -21.65 -1.35
N GLY A 136 -24.64 -22.16 -0.23
CA GLY A 136 -24.43 -23.54 0.16
C GLY A 136 -23.11 -23.86 0.87
N SER A 137 -22.22 -22.85 1.04
CA SER A 137 -20.96 -23.03 1.78
C SER A 137 -21.20 -23.41 3.25
N SER A 138 -20.30 -24.22 3.77
CA SER A 138 -20.18 -24.51 5.21
C SER A 138 -18.90 -23.89 5.76
N VAL A 139 -18.86 -23.65 7.05
CA VAL A 139 -17.61 -23.25 7.72
C VAL A 139 -16.60 -24.37 7.52
N PRO A 140 -15.39 -24.06 6.98
CA PRO A 140 -14.38 -25.08 6.82
C PRO A 140 -14.04 -25.73 8.17
N GLU A 141 -14.08 -27.04 8.19
CA GLU A 141 -13.69 -27.79 9.39
C GLU A 141 -12.19 -27.57 9.66
N LYS A 142 -11.86 -27.31 10.91
CA LYS A 142 -10.46 -27.30 11.34
C LYS A 142 -9.92 -28.72 11.21
N VAL A 143 -8.99 -28.91 10.29
CA VAL A 143 -8.27 -30.19 10.18
C VAL A 143 -7.34 -30.28 11.39
N GLU A 144 -7.72 -31.07 12.36
CA GLU A 144 -6.85 -31.38 13.48
C GLU A 144 -5.70 -32.25 12.98
N SER A 145 -4.55 -31.64 12.78
CA SER A 145 -3.32 -32.36 12.48
C SER A 145 -2.50 -32.49 13.77
N GLU A 146 -2.14 -33.71 14.14
CA GLU A 146 -1.16 -33.94 15.22
C GLU A 146 0.25 -33.45 14.84
N ALA A 147 0.48 -33.11 13.56
CA ALA A 147 1.78 -32.65 13.08
C ALA A 147 1.97 -31.17 13.43
N PHE A 148 3.04 -30.89 14.14
CA PHE A 148 3.50 -29.52 14.40
C PHE A 148 5.02 -29.44 14.23
N ASP A 149 5.50 -28.22 13.92
CA ASP A 149 6.90 -27.84 13.99
C ASP A 149 7.16 -27.15 15.33
N LEU A 150 8.33 -27.38 15.90
CA LEU A 150 8.79 -26.78 17.15
C LEU A 150 10.19 -26.24 16.95
N GLN A 151 10.31 -24.93 17.09
CA GLN A 151 11.57 -24.24 16.95
C GLN A 151 11.97 -23.55 18.25
N PHE A 152 13.29 -23.54 18.51
CA PHE A 152 13.89 -22.90 19.67
C PHE A 152 14.71 -21.69 19.26
N PHE A 153 14.58 -20.61 20.03
CA PHE A 153 15.19 -19.32 19.77
C PHE A 153 16.03 -18.90 20.99
N PRO A 154 17.35 -19.15 20.95
CA PRO A 154 18.24 -18.64 22.01
C PRO A 154 18.20 -17.11 22.05
N GLU A 155 17.97 -16.53 23.21
CA GLU A 155 17.98 -15.09 23.38
C GLU A 155 19.38 -14.53 23.07
N GLY A 156 19.43 -13.46 22.22
CA GLY A 156 20.68 -12.96 21.66
C GLY A 156 21.20 -13.72 20.44
N GLY A 157 20.52 -14.80 20.00
CA GLY A 157 20.77 -15.51 18.75
C GLY A 157 21.60 -16.79 18.87
N GLN A 158 22.31 -17.04 20.01
CA GLN A 158 23.14 -18.24 20.18
C GLN A 158 23.19 -18.75 21.62
N LEU A 159 23.36 -20.06 21.77
CA LEU A 159 23.70 -20.71 23.03
C LEU A 159 25.21 -20.82 23.18
N ILE A 160 25.73 -20.53 24.38
CA ILE A 160 27.16 -20.61 24.66
C ILE A 160 27.37 -21.63 25.80
N ALA A 161 28.30 -22.56 25.61
CA ALA A 161 28.59 -23.58 26.57
C ALA A 161 29.02 -23.01 27.94
N GLY A 162 28.29 -23.38 29.00
CA GLY A 162 28.50 -22.89 30.35
C GLY A 162 27.93 -21.51 30.66
N VAL A 163 27.25 -20.85 29.74
CA VAL A 163 26.53 -19.59 29.96
C VAL A 163 25.02 -19.86 30.07
N SER A 164 24.43 -19.41 31.19
CA SER A 164 22.98 -19.48 31.36
C SER A 164 22.26 -18.56 30.35
N SER A 165 21.35 -19.10 29.59
CA SER A 165 20.60 -18.40 28.55
C SER A 165 19.10 -18.60 28.72
N ARG A 166 18.31 -17.63 28.26
CA ARG A 166 16.88 -17.84 28.04
C ARG A 166 16.70 -18.45 26.66
N LEU A 167 15.96 -19.53 26.59
CA LEU A 167 15.62 -20.24 25.36
C LEU A 167 14.12 -20.18 25.17
N SER A 168 13.68 -19.33 24.26
CA SER A 168 12.27 -19.26 23.86
C SER A 168 11.97 -20.30 22.80
N PHE A 169 10.71 -20.70 22.68
CA PHE A 169 10.27 -21.64 21.65
C PHE A 169 8.89 -21.25 21.12
N LYS A 170 8.58 -21.71 19.91
CA LYS A 170 7.29 -21.59 19.27
C LYS A 170 6.94 -22.91 18.58
N ALA A 171 5.71 -23.38 18.81
CA ALA A 171 5.14 -24.52 18.14
C ALA A 171 4.03 -24.09 17.18
N VAL A 172 4.08 -24.57 15.93
CA VAL A 172 3.15 -24.20 14.86
C VAL A 172 2.66 -25.46 14.16
N GLY A 173 1.35 -25.62 14.03
CA GLY A 173 0.72 -26.72 13.33
C GLY A 173 0.88 -26.67 11.80
N ALA A 174 0.49 -27.73 11.14
CA ALA A 174 0.51 -27.80 9.68
C ALA A 174 -0.43 -26.79 9.00
N ASP A 175 -1.42 -26.33 9.74
CA ASP A 175 -2.36 -25.26 9.35
C ASP A 175 -1.79 -23.85 9.57
N GLY A 176 -0.58 -23.74 10.16
CA GLY A 176 0.10 -22.49 10.48
C GLY A 176 -0.38 -21.80 11.75
N HIS A 177 -1.34 -22.40 12.47
CA HIS A 177 -1.75 -21.93 13.80
C HIS A 177 -0.80 -22.40 14.88
N SER A 178 -0.78 -21.65 15.97
CA SER A 178 -0.09 -22.08 17.17
C SER A 178 -0.68 -23.36 17.72
N VAL A 179 0.20 -24.21 18.23
CA VAL A 179 -0.17 -25.46 18.93
C VAL A 179 0.42 -25.44 20.32
N ASP A 180 -0.40 -25.59 21.33
CA ASP A 180 0.11 -25.77 22.68
C ASP A 180 0.88 -27.08 22.80
N VAL A 181 2.05 -27.02 23.42
CA VAL A 181 2.93 -28.16 23.56
C VAL A 181 3.47 -28.29 25.00
N SER A 182 3.77 -29.49 25.37
CA SER A 182 4.58 -29.79 26.55
C SER A 182 5.69 -30.77 26.19
N GLY A 183 6.87 -30.60 26.80
CA GLY A 183 8.01 -31.41 26.41
C GLY A 183 9.16 -31.40 27.42
N PHE A 184 10.23 -32.07 27.02
CA PHE A 184 11.44 -32.23 27.82
C PHE A 184 12.69 -32.03 26.96
N VAL A 185 13.70 -31.39 27.55
CA VAL A 185 15.07 -31.41 27.07
C VAL A 185 15.77 -32.57 27.76
N LEU A 186 16.34 -33.47 26.97
CA LEU A 186 16.98 -34.68 27.42
C LEU A 186 18.50 -34.65 27.17
N SER A 187 19.28 -35.36 28.02
CA SER A 187 20.66 -35.67 27.71
C SER A 187 20.75 -36.68 26.53
N GLU A 188 21.94 -36.91 25.98
CA GLU A 188 22.17 -37.98 24.99
C GLU A 188 21.76 -39.34 25.52
N LYS A 189 21.90 -39.59 26.83
CA LYS A 189 21.54 -40.82 27.50
C LYS A 189 20.03 -40.97 27.74
N GLY A 190 19.25 -39.91 27.52
CA GLY A 190 17.80 -39.91 27.72
C GLY A 190 17.35 -39.40 29.10
N ASP A 191 18.24 -38.89 29.93
CA ASP A 191 17.87 -38.30 31.22
C ASP A 191 17.16 -36.97 31.00
N THR A 192 16.08 -36.72 31.73
CA THR A 192 15.34 -35.46 31.70
C THR A 192 16.14 -34.34 32.39
N LEU A 193 16.50 -33.32 31.65
CA LEU A 193 17.25 -32.18 32.18
C LEU A 193 16.33 -31.02 32.53
N GLN A 194 15.33 -30.74 31.69
CA GLN A 194 14.42 -29.64 31.85
C GLN A 194 13.06 -29.94 31.20
N SER A 195 11.96 -29.57 31.85
CA SER A 195 10.61 -29.58 31.27
C SER A 195 10.22 -28.22 30.74
N PHE A 196 9.36 -28.16 29.74
CA PHE A 196 8.79 -26.94 29.20
C PHE A 196 7.35 -27.15 28.74
N PHE A 197 6.60 -26.04 28.67
CA PHE A 197 5.22 -26.03 28.16
C PHE A 197 4.91 -24.66 27.57
N SER A 198 3.95 -24.61 26.63
CA SER A 198 3.44 -23.38 26.06
C SER A 198 2.67 -22.56 27.09
N GLU A 199 2.93 -21.27 27.14
CA GLU A 199 2.27 -20.33 28.01
C GLU A 199 1.30 -19.40 27.26
N HIS A 200 1.55 -19.19 25.98
CA HIS A 200 0.73 -18.33 25.13
C HIS A 200 0.91 -18.68 23.65
N LEU A 201 -0.17 -19.07 22.96
CA LEU A 201 -0.19 -19.31 21.50
C LEU A 201 1.03 -20.12 21.00
N GLY A 202 1.24 -21.31 21.56
CA GLY A 202 2.36 -22.17 21.21
C GLY A 202 3.73 -21.68 21.64
N MET A 203 3.83 -20.52 22.28
CA MET A 203 5.07 -19.91 22.73
C MET A 203 5.30 -20.16 24.22
N GLY A 204 6.59 -20.26 24.58
CA GLY A 204 7.02 -20.35 25.95
C GLY A 204 8.53 -20.10 26.07
N ARG A 205 9.05 -20.23 27.27
CA ARG A 205 10.45 -19.96 27.58
C ARG A 205 10.97 -20.85 28.69
N LEU A 206 12.21 -21.25 28.56
CA LEU A 206 12.97 -21.94 29.62
C LEU A 206 14.34 -21.34 29.81
N ALA A 207 14.87 -21.44 31.02
CA ALA A 207 16.28 -21.13 31.29
C ALA A 207 17.11 -22.39 31.09
N PHE A 208 18.22 -22.28 30.34
CA PHE A 208 19.07 -23.42 30.05
C PHE A 208 20.56 -23.04 30.05
N THR A 209 21.38 -23.91 30.68
CA THR A 209 22.85 -23.73 30.66
C THR A 209 23.45 -24.95 29.96
N PRO A 210 23.81 -24.84 28.68
CA PRO A 210 24.37 -25.97 27.94
C PRO A 210 25.81 -26.30 28.40
N LEU A 211 26.17 -27.55 28.41
CA LEU A 211 27.53 -28.00 28.66
C LEU A 211 28.31 -28.11 27.35
N ALA A 212 29.63 -27.91 27.44
CA ALA A 212 30.49 -28.09 26.27
C ALA A 212 30.54 -29.56 25.81
N ASN A 213 30.56 -29.78 24.49
CA ASN A 213 30.66 -31.10 23.85
C ASN A 213 29.58 -32.09 24.31
N THR A 214 28.39 -31.57 24.63
CA THR A 214 27.24 -32.39 25.07
C THR A 214 26.11 -32.26 24.03
N GLY A 215 25.61 -33.43 23.60
CA GLY A 215 24.41 -33.47 22.75
C GLY A 215 23.14 -33.43 23.59
N TYR A 216 22.12 -32.77 23.04
CA TYR A 216 20.80 -32.66 23.64
C TYR A 216 19.73 -33.15 22.66
N LYS A 217 18.67 -33.75 23.21
CA LYS A 217 17.47 -34.12 22.45
C LYS A 217 16.27 -33.41 23.04
N VAL A 218 15.33 -33.09 22.19
CA VAL A 218 14.05 -32.51 22.63
C VAL A 218 12.94 -33.48 22.23
N ILE A 219 12.07 -33.78 23.18
CA ILE A 219 10.80 -34.46 22.89
C ILE A 219 9.65 -33.54 23.32
N ALA A 220 8.63 -33.45 22.49
CA ALA A 220 7.43 -32.66 22.80
C ALA A 220 6.17 -33.31 22.22
N LYS A 221 5.05 -33.02 22.81
CA LYS A 221 3.72 -33.42 22.32
C LYS A 221 2.70 -32.29 22.39
N SER A 222 1.71 -32.30 21.52
CA SER A 222 0.46 -31.55 21.66
C SER A 222 -0.43 -32.19 22.74
N PRO A 223 -1.51 -31.53 23.24
CA PRO A 223 -2.38 -32.07 24.29
C PRO A 223 -2.99 -33.45 23.98
N SER A 224 -3.35 -33.68 22.71
CA SER A 224 -3.94 -34.94 22.22
C SER A 224 -2.94 -35.88 21.55
N GLY A 225 -1.69 -35.43 21.34
CA GLY A 225 -0.70 -36.12 20.52
C GLY A 225 0.29 -37.00 21.31
N SER A 226 1.11 -37.72 20.55
CA SER A 226 2.25 -38.51 21.05
C SER A 226 3.54 -37.68 21.05
N TYR A 227 4.54 -38.11 21.88
CA TYR A 227 5.84 -37.46 21.88
C TYR A 227 6.57 -37.60 20.54
N ARG A 228 7.09 -36.49 20.04
CA ARG A 228 7.94 -36.40 18.85
C ARG A 228 9.29 -35.80 19.21
N GLN A 229 10.31 -36.19 18.47
CA GLN A 229 11.67 -35.65 18.67
C GLN A 229 11.88 -34.42 17.76
N PHE A 230 12.54 -33.41 18.33
CA PHE A 230 12.89 -32.14 17.66
C PHE A 230 14.39 -31.86 17.88
N SER A 231 14.90 -31.00 17.00
CA SER A 231 16.30 -30.53 17.07
C SER A 231 16.50 -29.53 18.21
N PHE A 232 17.61 -29.65 18.90
CA PHE A 232 18.08 -28.64 19.86
C PHE A 232 19.01 -27.66 19.16
N PRO A 233 19.03 -26.35 19.54
CA PRO A 233 19.92 -25.37 18.92
C PRO A 233 21.41 -25.73 19.09
N ALA A 234 22.22 -25.33 18.11
CA ALA A 234 23.66 -25.48 18.17
C ALA A 234 24.26 -24.71 19.35
N ILE A 235 25.32 -25.27 19.94
CA ILE A 235 26.01 -24.69 21.10
C ILE A 235 27.39 -24.23 20.66
N ALA A 236 27.66 -22.93 20.84
CA ALA A 236 28.97 -22.33 20.57
C ALA A 236 29.91 -22.55 21.78
N SER A 237 31.18 -22.69 21.51
CA SER A 237 32.22 -22.80 22.53
C SER A 237 32.53 -21.46 23.21
N GLU A 238 32.41 -20.37 22.42
CA GLU A 238 32.71 -18.99 22.83
C GLU A 238 31.77 -18.01 22.10
N GLY A 239 31.71 -16.77 22.58
CA GLY A 239 30.89 -15.69 22.03
C GLY A 239 30.25 -14.82 23.09
N PHE A 240 29.29 -13.99 22.64
CA PHE A 240 28.49 -13.14 23.53
C PHE A 240 27.06 -13.69 23.60
N ASN A 241 26.43 -13.58 24.76
CA ASN A 241 25.01 -13.79 24.97
C ASN A 241 24.39 -12.50 25.50
N MET A 242 23.22 -12.15 25.04
CA MET A 242 22.49 -10.96 25.44
C MET A 242 21.05 -11.33 25.84
N VAL A 243 20.69 -10.98 27.07
CA VAL A 243 19.35 -11.20 27.63
C VAL A 243 18.75 -9.85 28.00
N THR A 244 17.50 -9.62 27.64
CA THR A 244 16.79 -8.37 27.94
C THR A 244 15.70 -8.57 28.98
N ASP A 245 15.51 -7.60 29.85
CA ASP A 245 14.37 -7.53 30.77
C ASP A 245 13.68 -6.16 30.62
N ASN A 246 12.58 -6.17 29.90
CA ASN A 246 11.68 -5.03 29.73
C ASN A 246 10.32 -5.24 30.42
N ILE A 247 10.23 -6.27 31.32
CA ILE A 247 9.01 -6.65 32.02
C ILE A 247 9.05 -6.15 33.46
N THR A 248 10.14 -6.45 34.17
CA THR A 248 10.27 -6.16 35.60
C THR A 248 10.23 -4.67 35.94
N TYR A 249 10.75 -3.83 35.05
CA TYR A 249 10.80 -2.38 35.21
C TYR A 249 9.89 -1.70 34.19
N SER A 250 9.18 -0.67 34.62
CA SER A 250 8.33 0.13 33.72
C SER A 250 9.07 1.31 33.07
N ASP A 251 10.17 1.76 33.70
CA ASP A 251 10.92 2.97 33.34
C ASP A 251 12.19 2.68 32.53
N LYS A 252 12.59 1.41 32.41
CA LYS A 252 13.84 1.03 31.74
C LYS A 252 13.84 -0.41 31.25
N ILE A 253 14.65 -0.67 30.24
CA ILE A 253 15.07 -2.01 29.84
C ILE A 253 16.41 -2.31 30.48
N ARG A 254 16.54 -3.47 31.11
CA ARG A 254 17.84 -4.01 31.51
C ARG A 254 18.35 -4.98 30.46
N VAL A 255 19.62 -4.82 30.09
CA VAL A 255 20.32 -5.70 29.15
C VAL A 255 21.46 -6.37 29.88
N TYR A 256 21.40 -7.66 30.00
CA TYR A 256 22.41 -8.51 30.62
C TYR A 256 23.29 -9.11 29.53
N ILE A 257 24.57 -8.85 29.55
CA ILE A 257 25.52 -9.33 28.55
C ILE A 257 26.55 -10.23 29.25
N HIS A 258 26.64 -11.46 28.76
CA HIS A 258 27.65 -12.42 29.19
C HIS A 258 28.54 -12.77 28.01
N GLY A 259 29.82 -12.99 28.26
CA GLY A 259 30.76 -13.42 27.25
C GLY A 259 31.57 -14.59 27.76
N LYS A 260 31.89 -15.53 26.86
CA LYS A 260 32.85 -16.59 27.10
C LYS A 260 33.88 -16.58 26.00
N PHE A 261 35.14 -16.55 26.37
CA PHE A 261 36.26 -16.46 25.44
C PHE A 261 37.30 -17.51 25.82
N ALA A 262 38.04 -18.02 24.85
CA ALA A 262 39.16 -18.94 25.10
C ALA A 262 40.17 -18.28 26.04
N SER A 263 40.82 -19.07 26.90
CA SER A 263 41.81 -18.57 27.83
C SER A 263 42.94 -17.87 27.06
N PRO A 264 43.35 -16.66 27.46
CA PRO A 264 44.35 -15.94 26.74
C PRO A 264 45.73 -16.58 26.87
N THR A 265 46.26 -17.08 25.77
CA THR A 265 47.69 -17.11 25.57
C THR A 265 48.09 -15.66 25.26
N ALA A 266 49.05 -15.13 25.98
CA ALA A 266 49.32 -13.77 26.36
C ALA A 266 49.40 -12.63 25.31
N SER A 267 49.09 -12.80 24.05
CA SER A 267 49.21 -11.72 23.04
C SER A 267 47.91 -11.36 22.28
N ASP A 268 46.87 -12.20 22.27
CA ASP A 268 45.70 -12.03 21.42
C ASP A 268 44.36 -12.15 22.16
N SER A 269 44.28 -11.63 23.39
CA SER A 269 42.98 -11.59 24.09
C SER A 269 42.00 -10.71 23.29
N PRO A 270 40.85 -11.24 22.77
CA PRO A 270 39.85 -10.40 22.11
C PRO A 270 39.37 -9.32 23.08
N SER A 271 39.28 -8.08 22.60
CA SER A 271 38.74 -7.00 23.38
C SER A 271 37.33 -7.35 23.87
N ARG A 272 37.11 -7.25 25.18
CA ARG A 272 35.81 -7.47 25.83
C ARG A 272 34.89 -6.24 25.77
N GLU A 273 35.32 -5.24 25.02
CA GLU A 273 34.54 -4.04 24.83
C GLU A 273 33.39 -4.32 23.90
N VAL A 274 32.20 -3.81 24.22
CA VAL A 274 30.98 -3.98 23.45
C VAL A 274 30.19 -2.69 23.37
N TYR A 275 29.45 -2.56 22.29
CA TYR A 275 28.58 -1.42 22.02
C TYR A 275 27.17 -1.92 21.79
N LEU A 276 26.20 -1.35 22.48
CA LEU A 276 24.78 -1.65 22.28
C LEU A 276 24.14 -0.52 21.49
N VAL A 277 23.45 -0.87 20.41
CA VAL A 277 22.72 0.06 19.56
C VAL A 277 21.25 -0.33 19.57
N GLY A 278 20.38 0.62 19.92
CA GLY A 278 18.93 0.49 19.81
C GLY A 278 18.41 1.36 18.68
N HIS A 279 17.58 0.78 17.81
CA HIS A 279 16.91 1.52 16.74
C HIS A 279 15.48 1.02 16.51
N ALA A 280 14.60 1.92 16.05
CA ALA A 280 13.30 1.58 15.52
C ALA A 280 13.29 1.84 14.02
N GLN A 281 13.19 0.79 13.20
CA GLN A 281 13.16 0.88 11.73
C GLN A 281 14.32 1.71 11.11
N GLY A 282 15.53 1.56 11.65
CA GLY A 282 16.70 2.32 11.22
C GLY A 282 16.81 3.72 11.84
N VAL A 283 15.81 4.19 12.59
CA VAL A 283 15.92 5.43 13.37
C VAL A 283 16.65 5.13 14.66
N PRO A 284 17.86 5.69 14.89
CA PRO A 284 18.58 5.49 16.13
C PRO A 284 17.76 5.95 17.35
N ALA A 285 17.74 5.14 18.39
CA ALA A 285 17.00 5.43 19.62
C ALA A 285 17.93 5.54 20.84
N CYS A 286 18.97 4.70 20.93
CA CYS A 286 19.95 4.75 22.00
C CYS A 286 21.26 4.07 21.61
N THR A 287 22.36 4.46 22.25
CA THR A 287 23.65 3.79 22.20
C THR A 287 24.19 3.65 23.63
N ALA A 288 24.92 2.57 23.88
CA ALA A 288 25.63 2.37 25.15
C ALA A 288 26.92 1.59 24.91
N ARG A 289 27.95 1.85 25.76
CA ARG A 289 29.26 1.20 25.67
C ARG A 289 29.61 0.56 27.01
N GLY A 290 30.33 -0.54 26.99
CA GLY A 290 30.80 -1.17 28.20
C GLY A 290 31.83 -2.27 27.93
N VAL A 291 32.39 -2.79 29.02
CA VAL A 291 33.38 -3.89 29.01
C VAL A 291 32.79 -5.08 29.75
N VAL A 292 32.70 -6.23 29.07
CA VAL A 292 32.16 -7.45 29.64
C VAL A 292 33.20 -8.09 30.57
N SER A 293 32.91 -8.11 31.87
CA SER A 293 33.71 -8.81 32.87
C SER A 293 33.36 -10.31 32.93
N ASP A 294 34.12 -11.08 33.72
CA ASP A 294 33.82 -12.50 33.98
C ASP A 294 32.45 -12.68 34.69
N LYS A 295 31.96 -11.63 35.37
CA LYS A 295 30.61 -11.60 35.99
C LYS A 295 29.54 -11.08 35.05
N GLY A 296 29.89 -10.76 33.80
CA GLY A 296 29.03 -10.12 32.83
C GLY A 296 29.03 -8.58 32.93
N LEU A 297 28.13 -7.96 32.15
CA LEU A 297 27.87 -6.54 32.09
C LEU A 297 26.36 -6.32 32.16
N ILE A 298 25.91 -5.31 32.90
CA ILE A 298 24.50 -4.91 32.93
C ILE A 298 24.41 -3.46 32.41
N MET A 299 23.61 -3.28 31.37
CA MET A 299 23.25 -1.97 30.85
C MET A 299 21.80 -1.65 31.19
N SER A 300 21.50 -0.39 31.45
CA SER A 300 20.12 0.08 31.72
C SER A 300 19.76 1.15 30.69
N LEU A 301 18.72 0.92 29.95
CA LEU A 301 18.19 1.83 28.91
C LEU A 301 16.90 2.47 29.44
N PRO A 302 16.87 3.78 29.79
CA PRO A 302 15.62 4.45 30.12
C PRO A 302 14.63 4.40 28.93
N THR A 303 13.36 4.10 29.21
CA THR A 303 12.35 3.96 28.14
C THR A 303 11.72 5.27 27.72
N ALA A 304 11.75 6.32 28.57
CA ALA A 304 11.00 7.56 28.36
C ALA A 304 11.18 8.20 26.97
N GLU A 305 12.39 8.16 26.43
CA GLU A 305 12.76 8.74 25.12
C GLU A 305 12.74 7.73 23.98
N LEU A 306 12.44 6.44 24.27
CA LEU A 306 12.37 5.42 23.22
C LEU A 306 11.05 5.54 22.45
N PRO A 307 11.05 5.29 21.15
CA PRO A 307 9.81 5.31 20.36
C PRO A 307 8.88 4.15 20.75
N ASP A 308 7.57 4.35 20.60
CA ASP A 308 6.60 3.27 20.71
C ASP A 308 6.73 2.29 19.53
N GLY A 309 6.46 1.01 19.79
CA GLY A 309 6.60 -0.07 18.81
C GLY A 309 7.81 -0.96 19.09
N ILE A 310 8.35 -1.56 18.04
CA ILE A 310 9.45 -2.52 18.15
C ILE A 310 10.80 -1.82 18.13
N LEU A 311 11.55 -1.97 19.22
CA LEU A 311 12.94 -1.57 19.34
C LEU A 311 13.86 -2.76 19.03
N HIS A 312 14.75 -2.59 18.07
CA HIS A 312 15.82 -3.54 17.75
C HIS A 312 17.06 -3.20 18.56
N LEU A 313 17.51 -4.11 19.39
CA LEU A 313 18.74 -4.01 20.18
C LEU A 313 19.80 -4.89 19.54
N THR A 314 20.90 -4.31 19.09
CA THR A 314 22.03 -5.01 18.48
C THR A 314 23.28 -4.74 19.29
N LEU A 315 23.97 -5.82 19.70
CA LEU A 315 25.26 -5.76 20.34
C LEU A 315 26.36 -5.90 19.30
N PHE A 316 27.32 -4.98 19.33
CA PHE A 316 28.51 -5.00 18.50
C PHE A 316 29.75 -5.31 19.35
N ASP A 317 30.70 -6.07 18.80
CA ASP A 317 32.01 -6.28 19.39
C ASP A 317 32.96 -5.09 19.11
N ALA A 318 34.14 -5.12 19.70
CA ALA A 318 35.18 -4.13 19.50
C ALA A 318 35.63 -3.98 18.02
N SER A 319 35.40 -5.00 17.19
CA SER A 319 35.69 -4.96 15.76
C SER A 319 34.49 -4.42 14.93
N ARG A 320 33.53 -3.81 15.60
CA ARG A 320 32.29 -3.24 14.99
C ARG A 320 31.44 -4.29 14.29
N ARG A 321 31.48 -5.57 14.65
CA ARG A 321 30.67 -6.65 14.09
C ARG A 321 29.43 -6.86 14.97
N PRO A 322 28.23 -6.99 14.39
CA PRO A 322 27.02 -7.35 15.14
C PRO A 322 27.14 -8.80 15.63
N VAL A 323 26.99 -9.03 16.92
CA VAL A 323 27.18 -10.35 17.57
C VAL A 323 25.95 -10.89 18.26
N CYS A 324 25.03 -10.03 18.72
CA CYS A 324 23.76 -10.43 19.32
C CYS A 324 22.66 -9.47 18.89
N GLU A 325 21.43 -9.97 18.78
CA GLU A 325 20.25 -9.15 18.53
C GLU A 325 19.05 -9.60 19.33
N ARG A 326 18.20 -8.66 19.69
CA ARG A 326 16.97 -8.87 20.44
C ARG A 326 15.96 -7.76 20.14
N LEU A 327 14.70 -8.15 19.92
CA LEU A 327 13.59 -7.22 19.85
C LEU A 327 13.04 -6.93 21.24
N ALA A 328 12.65 -5.69 21.48
CA ALA A 328 11.92 -5.29 22.67
C ALA A 328 10.70 -4.45 22.26
N PHE A 329 9.55 -4.68 22.86
CA PHE A 329 8.35 -3.91 22.57
C PHE A 329 8.19 -2.77 23.58
N ILE A 330 8.06 -1.55 23.08
CA ILE A 330 7.86 -0.32 23.86
C ILE A 330 6.43 0.16 23.65
N ASN A 331 5.71 0.42 24.71
CA ASN A 331 4.37 1.01 24.63
C ASN A 331 4.16 1.95 25.84
N HIS A 332 4.16 3.25 25.56
CA HIS A 332 3.90 4.29 26.56
C HIS A 332 2.40 4.58 26.73
N ASN A 333 1.54 3.82 26.05
CA ASN A 333 0.10 4.02 26.02
C ASN A 333 -0.31 5.43 25.53
N ARG A 334 0.43 5.96 24.54
CA ARG A 334 0.16 7.28 23.91
C ARG A 334 -0.89 7.22 22.80
N GLN A 335 -1.51 6.05 22.56
CA GLN A 335 -2.57 5.87 21.57
C GLN A 335 -3.77 6.79 21.89
N LEU A 336 -4.55 7.07 20.84
CA LEU A 336 -5.78 7.83 20.98
C LEU A 336 -6.84 6.98 21.69
N SER A 337 -7.56 7.61 22.62
CA SER A 337 -8.81 7.09 23.17
C SER A 337 -9.95 7.42 22.21
N VAL A 338 -10.57 6.41 21.61
CA VAL A 338 -11.71 6.55 20.71
C VAL A 338 -12.93 5.98 21.40
N VAL A 339 -13.79 6.87 21.92
CA VAL A 339 -15.03 6.50 22.59
C VAL A 339 -16.18 6.60 21.61
N VAL A 340 -16.87 5.48 21.39
CA VAL A 340 -18.05 5.37 20.53
C VAL A 340 -19.28 5.21 21.40
N SER A 341 -20.30 6.01 21.20
CA SER A 341 -21.53 5.99 22.01
C SER A 341 -22.78 6.27 21.19
N ALA A 342 -23.89 5.69 21.58
CA ALA A 342 -25.19 6.02 20.99
C ALA A 342 -25.60 7.47 21.35
N GLY A 343 -25.92 8.28 20.35
CA GLY A 343 -26.27 9.68 20.51
C GLY A 343 -27.77 9.92 20.89
N GLN A 344 -28.59 8.89 20.73
CA GLN A 344 -30.03 8.95 21.03
C GLN A 344 -30.56 7.54 21.38
N SER A 345 -31.82 7.44 21.78
CA SER A 345 -32.50 6.15 22.01
C SER A 345 -32.42 5.29 20.74
N ILE A 346 -32.19 3.99 20.94
CA ILE A 346 -32.15 3.01 19.88
C ILE A 346 -33.54 2.93 19.24
N SER A 347 -33.61 3.16 17.93
CA SER A 347 -34.85 3.03 17.17
C SER A 347 -35.05 1.62 16.65
N GLY A 348 -36.30 1.22 16.41
CA GLY A 348 -36.63 -0.06 15.80
C GLY A 348 -36.19 -0.17 14.32
N PRO A 349 -36.68 -1.20 13.61
CA PRO A 349 -36.34 -1.46 12.21
C PRO A 349 -36.53 -0.22 11.34
N ARG A 350 -35.59 0.02 10.43
CA ARG A 350 -35.51 1.19 9.53
C ARG A 350 -35.48 2.54 10.25
N GLY A 351 -35.34 2.53 11.57
CA GLY A 351 -35.25 3.76 12.35
C GLY A 351 -33.91 4.48 12.16
N PRO A 352 -33.91 5.83 12.26
CA PRO A 352 -32.65 6.58 12.22
C PRO A 352 -31.85 6.36 13.48
N MET A 353 -30.53 6.28 13.31
CA MET A 353 -29.56 6.15 14.38
C MET A 353 -28.46 7.20 14.26
N SER A 354 -28.01 7.67 15.41
CA SER A 354 -26.92 8.63 15.53
C SER A 354 -25.88 8.08 16.50
N ILE A 355 -24.64 8.03 16.05
CA ILE A 355 -23.50 7.57 16.83
C ILE A 355 -22.54 8.72 17.02
N LYS A 356 -22.20 9.01 18.26
CA LYS A 356 -21.21 10.00 18.62
C LYS A 356 -19.86 9.32 18.83
N VAL A 357 -18.84 9.83 18.15
CA VAL A 357 -17.45 9.42 18.32
C VAL A 357 -16.68 10.57 18.95
N LYS A 358 -15.98 10.31 20.03
CA LYS A 358 -15.11 11.27 20.71
C LYS A 358 -13.70 10.73 20.77
N VAL A 359 -12.74 11.57 20.35
CA VAL A 359 -11.31 11.25 20.31
C VAL A 359 -10.55 12.16 21.24
N SER A 360 -9.74 11.56 22.11
CA SER A 360 -8.86 12.28 23.03
C SER A 360 -7.50 11.61 23.14
N ASP A 361 -6.51 12.34 23.65
CA ASP A 361 -5.22 11.78 24.02
C ASP A 361 -5.28 11.09 25.41
N ALA A 362 -4.11 10.61 25.87
CA ALA A 362 -3.98 9.91 27.13
C ALA A 362 -4.31 10.80 28.36
N GLU A 363 -4.19 12.13 28.22
CA GLU A 363 -4.53 13.13 29.25
C GLU A 363 -6.00 13.59 29.15
N GLY A 364 -6.78 13.02 28.23
CA GLY A 364 -8.18 13.37 28.02
C GLY A 364 -8.41 14.65 27.21
N ARG A 365 -7.37 15.24 26.62
CA ARG A 365 -7.50 16.43 25.75
C ARG A 365 -8.07 16.04 24.40
N PRO A 366 -8.99 16.83 23.83
CA PRO A 366 -9.58 16.52 22.53
C PRO A 366 -8.52 16.54 21.43
N VAL A 367 -8.62 15.59 20.49
CA VAL A 367 -7.69 15.46 19.38
C VAL A 367 -8.45 15.42 18.05
N ARG A 368 -7.98 16.21 17.07
CA ARG A 368 -8.41 16.07 15.68
C ARG A 368 -7.82 14.80 15.10
N ALA A 369 -8.67 13.97 14.49
CA ALA A 369 -8.25 12.72 13.89
C ALA A 369 -9.00 12.45 12.58
N GLN A 370 -8.34 11.72 11.68
CA GLN A 370 -8.93 11.17 10.48
C GLN A 370 -9.33 9.72 10.77
N LEU A 371 -10.62 9.45 10.72
CA LEU A 371 -11.19 8.18 11.12
C LEU A 371 -11.82 7.47 9.91
N SER A 372 -12.09 6.19 10.07
CA SER A 372 -13.03 5.40 9.27
C SER A 372 -13.94 4.62 10.21
N ALA A 373 -15.16 4.39 9.79
CA ALA A 373 -16.16 3.69 10.57
C ALA A 373 -16.88 2.61 9.75
N SER A 374 -16.94 1.40 10.31
CA SER A 374 -17.75 0.30 9.82
C SER A 374 -18.91 0.06 10.77
N VAL A 375 -20.12 -0.10 10.24
CA VAL A 375 -21.33 -0.48 10.97
C VAL A 375 -21.88 -1.75 10.35
N VAL A 376 -21.85 -2.85 11.09
CA VAL A 376 -22.26 -4.17 10.58
C VAL A 376 -23.33 -4.82 11.44
N ASP A 377 -24.12 -5.67 10.81
CA ASP A 377 -25.07 -6.57 11.49
C ASP A 377 -24.31 -7.72 12.16
N ALA A 378 -24.18 -7.69 13.47
CA ALA A 378 -23.48 -8.71 14.25
C ALA A 378 -24.20 -10.07 14.27
N GLY A 379 -25.45 -10.14 13.82
CA GLY A 379 -26.17 -11.42 13.57
C GLY A 379 -25.67 -12.13 12.32
N GLN A 380 -25.14 -11.38 11.35
CA GLN A 380 -24.60 -11.89 10.10
C GLN A 380 -23.07 -11.90 10.08
N VAL A 381 -22.42 -10.87 10.65
CA VAL A 381 -20.96 -10.70 10.65
C VAL A 381 -20.42 -10.98 12.04
N SER A 382 -19.67 -12.06 12.17
CA SER A 382 -18.98 -12.39 13.40
C SER A 382 -17.68 -11.61 13.53
N GLU A 383 -17.46 -10.99 14.68
CA GLU A 383 -16.15 -10.43 14.99
C GLU A 383 -15.09 -11.54 15.09
N GLN A 384 -13.90 -11.19 14.69
CA GLN A 384 -12.73 -12.01 14.92
C GLN A 384 -12.09 -11.55 16.24
N PRO A 385 -12.07 -12.39 17.28
CA PRO A 385 -11.47 -12.01 18.55
C PRO A 385 -10.02 -11.57 18.34
N TYR A 386 -9.71 -10.37 18.82
CA TYR A 386 -8.37 -9.78 18.76
C TYR A 386 -7.76 -9.70 17.36
N ALA A 387 -8.59 -9.46 16.31
CA ALA A 387 -8.12 -9.20 14.95
C ALA A 387 -7.14 -8.03 14.90
N ASP A 388 -6.31 -8.01 13.86
CA ASP A 388 -5.40 -6.87 13.63
C ASP A 388 -6.20 -5.60 13.35
N HIS A 389 -5.77 -4.50 13.89
CA HIS A 389 -6.34 -3.18 13.70
C HIS A 389 -5.23 -2.12 13.53
N LEU A 390 -5.59 -0.91 13.17
CA LEU A 390 -4.62 0.15 12.87
C LEU A 390 -3.53 0.30 13.94
N LEU A 391 -3.88 0.30 15.22
CA LEU A 391 -2.92 0.45 16.31
C LEU A 391 -1.97 -0.76 16.41
N SER A 392 -2.49 -1.99 16.39
CA SER A 392 -1.65 -3.20 16.46
C SER A 392 -0.80 -3.36 15.21
N ASN A 393 -1.30 -2.94 14.04
CA ASN A 393 -0.54 -2.97 12.80
C ASN A 393 0.63 -2.00 12.87
N LEU A 394 0.39 -0.74 13.15
CA LEU A 394 1.44 0.28 13.14
C LEU A 394 2.54 0.04 14.17
N LEU A 395 2.19 -0.45 15.37
CA LEU A 395 3.15 -0.63 16.46
C LEU A 395 3.78 -2.03 16.52
N LEU A 396 3.16 -3.06 15.91
CA LEU A 396 3.58 -4.44 16.10
C LEU A 396 3.68 -5.23 14.79
N THR A 397 2.53 -5.55 14.14
CA THR A 397 2.49 -6.57 13.09
C THR A 397 3.22 -6.16 11.82
N SER A 398 3.21 -4.87 11.44
CA SER A 398 3.91 -4.36 10.26
C SER A 398 5.45 -4.44 10.34
N ASP A 399 6.00 -4.71 11.53
CA ASP A 399 7.45 -4.83 11.76
C ASP A 399 7.89 -6.27 12.08
N LEU A 400 6.98 -7.23 11.97
CA LEU A 400 7.26 -8.64 12.18
C LEU A 400 6.99 -9.45 10.91
N LYS A 401 7.82 -10.45 10.66
CA LYS A 401 7.63 -11.37 9.53
C LYS A 401 6.74 -12.54 9.94
N GLY A 402 5.82 -12.88 9.04
CA GLY A 402 4.87 -13.95 9.24
C GLY A 402 3.63 -13.49 10.00
N ILE A 403 2.80 -14.45 10.38
CA ILE A 403 1.50 -14.18 10.98
C ILE A 403 1.64 -14.02 12.48
N VAL A 404 1.10 -12.94 13.01
CA VAL A 404 0.91 -12.72 14.45
C VAL A 404 -0.54 -13.07 14.78
N GLU A 405 -0.74 -14.08 15.59
CA GLU A 405 -2.07 -14.46 16.04
C GLU A 405 -2.56 -13.51 17.13
N GLN A 406 -3.85 -13.16 17.07
CA GLN A 406 -4.54 -12.30 18.05
C GLN A 406 -3.77 -11.00 18.37
N PRO A 407 -3.32 -10.22 17.37
CA PRO A 407 -2.39 -9.11 17.60
C PRO A 407 -2.98 -8.00 18.49
N ALA A 408 -4.30 -7.79 18.49
CA ALA A 408 -4.94 -6.79 19.35
C ALA A 408 -4.91 -7.18 20.83
N SER A 409 -4.73 -8.48 21.18
CA SER A 409 -4.64 -8.94 22.56
C SER A 409 -3.46 -8.33 23.32
N TYR A 410 -2.36 -8.04 22.63
CA TYR A 410 -1.19 -7.40 23.22
C TYR A 410 -1.44 -5.94 23.64
N PHE A 411 -2.54 -5.33 23.18
CA PHE A 411 -2.96 -3.98 23.52
C PHE A 411 -4.12 -3.94 24.53
N ASP A 412 -4.73 -5.09 24.82
CA ASP A 412 -5.85 -5.16 25.78
C ASP A 412 -5.34 -5.02 27.23
N SER A 413 -5.74 -3.91 27.86
CA SER A 413 -5.33 -3.60 29.23
C SER A 413 -5.94 -4.55 30.30
N THR A 414 -6.96 -5.30 29.95
CA THR A 414 -7.60 -6.27 30.85
C THR A 414 -6.77 -7.54 31.01
N LEU A 415 -5.92 -7.84 30.04
CA LEU A 415 -5.02 -8.99 30.06
C LEU A 415 -3.76 -8.69 30.89
N THR A 416 -3.68 -9.22 32.10
CA THR A 416 -2.57 -8.98 33.05
C THR A 416 -1.22 -9.40 32.53
N ASN A 417 -1.15 -10.51 31.77
CA ASN A 417 0.10 -11.08 31.26
C ASN A 417 0.53 -10.56 29.87
N ARG A 418 -0.16 -9.54 29.31
CA ARG A 418 0.09 -9.05 27.94
C ARG A 418 1.56 -8.68 27.72
N ARG A 419 2.24 -8.08 28.73
CA ARG A 419 3.67 -7.71 28.63
C ARG A 419 4.59 -8.91 28.52
N ILE A 420 4.27 -10.01 29.21
CA ILE A 420 5.00 -11.27 29.12
C ILE A 420 4.76 -11.89 27.75
N TYR A 421 3.53 -11.91 27.29
CA TYR A 421 3.15 -12.52 26.01
C TYR A 421 3.77 -11.80 24.81
N VAL A 422 3.80 -10.47 24.82
CA VAL A 422 4.49 -9.73 23.76
C VAL A 422 6.02 -9.93 23.81
N ASP A 423 6.61 -10.17 24.99
CA ASP A 423 8.03 -10.50 25.10
C ASP A 423 8.33 -11.89 24.51
N TYR A 424 7.44 -12.88 24.68
CA TYR A 424 7.54 -14.17 23.97
C TYR A 424 7.48 -13.99 22.46
N LEU A 425 6.57 -13.15 21.98
CA LEU A 425 6.48 -12.81 20.56
C LEU A 425 7.77 -12.17 20.06
N MET A 426 8.34 -11.19 20.80
CA MET A 426 9.61 -10.54 20.47
C MET A 426 10.80 -11.51 20.49
N ALA A 427 10.72 -12.60 21.25
CA ALA A 427 11.77 -13.61 21.34
C ALA A 427 11.68 -14.69 20.26
N THR A 428 10.50 -14.89 19.66
CA THR A 428 10.22 -15.98 18.71
C THR A 428 9.97 -15.50 17.29
N GLN A 429 9.66 -14.22 17.08
CA GLN A 429 9.51 -13.62 15.76
C GLN A 429 10.51 -12.47 15.62
N GLY A 430 11.57 -12.72 14.87
CA GLY A 430 12.59 -11.72 14.57
C GLY A 430 12.54 -11.36 13.09
N TRP A 431 12.68 -10.09 12.77
CA TRP A 431 12.85 -9.63 11.42
C TRP A 431 13.57 -8.29 11.35
N ARG A 432 14.37 -8.10 10.29
CA ARG A 432 15.10 -6.87 10.04
C ARG A 432 14.73 -6.34 8.65
N ARG A 433 14.53 -5.04 8.53
CA ARG A 433 14.35 -4.37 7.23
C ARG A 433 15.64 -4.30 6.43
N PHE A 434 16.80 -4.52 7.07
CA PHE A 434 18.11 -4.50 6.46
C PHE A 434 19.05 -5.52 7.10
N VAL A 435 20.12 -5.83 6.41
CA VAL A 435 21.23 -6.62 6.95
C VAL A 435 22.35 -5.66 7.35
N TRP A 436 22.85 -5.76 8.60
CA TRP A 436 23.90 -4.87 9.08
C TRP A 436 25.08 -4.77 8.14
N ASN A 437 25.52 -5.89 7.53
CA ASN A 437 26.63 -5.90 6.57
C ASN A 437 26.40 -4.96 5.38
N GLU A 438 25.16 -4.69 4.99
CA GLU A 438 24.83 -3.74 3.92
C GLU A 438 24.88 -2.30 4.45
N VAL A 439 24.23 -2.03 5.58
CA VAL A 439 24.17 -0.69 6.20
C VAL A 439 25.56 -0.18 6.59
N LEU A 440 26.45 -1.07 7.00
CA LEU A 440 27.80 -0.75 7.41
C LEU A 440 28.76 -0.43 6.25
N GLN A 441 28.39 -0.72 5.00
CA GLN A 441 29.16 -0.35 3.82
C GLN A 441 29.31 1.17 3.67
N ASP A 442 30.34 1.61 2.96
CA ASP A 442 30.57 3.03 2.70
C ASP A 442 29.63 3.61 1.65
N SER A 443 29.09 2.79 0.77
CA SER A 443 28.08 3.15 -0.20
C SER A 443 26.91 2.16 -0.14
N LEU A 444 25.69 2.68 -0.13
CA LEU A 444 24.49 1.87 -0.26
C LEU A 444 24.10 1.74 -1.74
N PRO A 445 23.54 0.60 -2.18
CA PRO A 445 22.98 0.49 -3.52
C PRO A 445 21.91 1.55 -3.74
N GLN A 446 21.65 1.90 -4.99
CA GLN A 446 20.52 2.79 -5.30
C GLN A 446 19.21 1.98 -5.20
N PRO A 447 18.11 2.59 -4.71
CA PRO A 447 16.81 1.95 -4.75
C PRO A 447 16.39 1.63 -6.20
N ASP A 448 15.87 0.43 -6.43
CA ASP A 448 15.37 0.01 -7.74
C ASP A 448 14.06 0.71 -8.11
N TYR A 449 13.27 1.07 -7.11
CA TYR A 449 11.95 1.67 -7.26
C TYR A 449 11.90 3.05 -6.59
N GLY A 450 11.38 4.05 -7.32
CA GLY A 450 11.17 5.40 -6.79
C GLY A 450 9.83 5.55 -6.08
N MET A 451 9.68 6.62 -5.32
CA MET A 451 8.38 7.07 -4.82
C MET A 451 7.55 7.61 -5.98
N GLU A 452 6.27 7.26 -6.03
CA GLU A 452 5.37 7.67 -7.11
C GLU A 452 4.55 8.89 -6.69
N GLU A 453 4.82 10.02 -7.33
CA GLU A 453 4.03 11.25 -7.21
C GLU A 453 2.72 11.19 -8.02
N GLY A 454 2.48 10.12 -8.76
CA GLY A 454 1.31 9.89 -9.61
C GLY A 454 1.53 8.66 -10.49
N ILE A 455 0.61 8.45 -11.41
CA ILE A 455 0.73 7.40 -12.42
C ILE A 455 1.98 7.65 -13.27
N THR A 456 2.76 6.63 -13.49
CA THR A 456 3.99 6.69 -14.30
C THR A 456 3.85 5.84 -15.55
N LEU A 457 4.10 6.43 -16.72
CA LEU A 457 4.19 5.73 -17.99
C LEU A 457 5.66 5.51 -18.34
N LYS A 458 6.10 4.26 -18.39
CA LYS A 458 7.47 3.85 -18.71
C LYS A 458 7.53 3.05 -19.99
N GLY A 459 8.67 3.09 -20.66
CA GLY A 459 8.89 2.28 -21.85
C GLY A 459 10.26 2.48 -22.46
N ILE A 460 10.48 1.76 -23.56
CA ILE A 460 11.71 1.81 -24.34
C ILE A 460 11.38 2.19 -25.77
N VAL A 461 12.17 3.10 -26.33
CA VAL A 461 12.12 3.46 -27.74
C VAL A 461 13.20 2.68 -28.48
N ARG A 462 12.82 2.05 -29.59
CA ARG A 462 13.72 1.28 -30.43
C ARG A 462 13.62 1.69 -31.90
N ARG A 463 14.59 1.29 -32.70
CA ARG A 463 14.52 1.40 -34.15
C ARG A 463 14.53 -0.01 -34.75
N GLY A 464 13.34 -0.56 -34.99
CA GLY A 464 13.20 -1.99 -35.22
C GLY A 464 13.75 -2.76 -34.02
N ASN A 465 14.46 -3.85 -34.23
CA ASN A 465 15.06 -4.64 -33.14
C ASN A 465 16.35 -4.04 -32.54
N LYS A 466 16.73 -2.81 -32.91
CA LYS A 466 17.99 -2.20 -32.45
C LYS A 466 17.73 -1.07 -31.46
N PRO A 467 18.58 -0.92 -30.42
CA PRO A 467 18.51 0.24 -29.54
C PRO A 467 18.77 1.53 -30.34
N ILE A 468 18.25 2.63 -29.84
CA ILE A 468 18.58 3.96 -30.36
C ILE A 468 20.04 4.29 -30.02
N LYS A 469 20.67 5.15 -30.83
CA LYS A 469 22.08 5.55 -30.62
C LYS A 469 22.21 6.94 -29.99
N GLU A 470 21.15 7.69 -29.96
CA GLU A 470 21.09 9.07 -29.46
C GLU A 470 19.75 9.24 -28.72
N PRO A 471 19.73 10.02 -27.62
CA PRO A 471 18.48 10.37 -26.95
C PRO A 471 17.45 10.95 -27.92
N VAL A 472 16.18 10.62 -27.69
CA VAL A 472 15.05 11.04 -28.51
C VAL A 472 14.09 11.86 -27.65
N VAL A 473 13.70 13.02 -28.15
CA VAL A 473 12.64 13.80 -27.53
C VAL A 473 11.30 13.19 -27.88
N LEU A 474 10.52 12.89 -26.85
CA LEU A 474 9.19 12.33 -26.95
C LEU A 474 8.14 13.39 -26.63
N SER A 475 7.20 13.53 -27.52
CA SER A 475 5.97 14.29 -27.27
C SER A 475 4.90 13.35 -26.77
N VAL A 476 4.34 13.65 -25.62
CA VAL A 476 3.27 12.90 -24.98
C VAL A 476 2.02 13.75 -24.98
N VAL A 477 1.03 13.34 -25.73
CA VAL A 477 -0.26 14.02 -25.80
C VAL A 477 -1.30 13.13 -25.17
N PHE A 478 -2.08 13.68 -24.28
CA PHE A 478 -3.20 12.97 -23.67
C PHE A 478 -4.48 13.78 -23.81
N ASN A 479 -5.55 13.05 -23.98
CA ASN A 479 -6.90 13.61 -24.12
C ASN A 479 -7.91 12.71 -23.42
N GLN A 480 -8.67 13.29 -22.49
CA GLN A 480 -9.80 12.68 -21.84
C GLN A 480 -10.81 13.77 -21.53
N ASP A 481 -12.00 13.71 -22.10
CA ASP A 481 -13.15 14.63 -21.92
C ASP A 481 -12.80 16.10 -21.59
N SER A 482 -12.43 16.39 -20.35
CA SER A 482 -12.05 17.71 -19.86
C SER A 482 -10.55 17.89 -19.63
N LEU A 483 -9.74 16.83 -19.75
CA LEU A 483 -8.30 16.87 -19.52
C LEU A 483 -7.54 16.68 -20.84
N SER A 484 -7.05 17.77 -21.41
CA SER A 484 -6.12 17.73 -22.54
C SER A 484 -4.78 18.30 -22.12
N GLY A 485 -3.71 17.59 -22.42
CA GLY A 485 -2.39 18.02 -22.01
C GLY A 485 -1.30 17.58 -23.00
N PHE A 486 -0.19 18.29 -22.94
CA PHE A 486 1.01 18.03 -23.72
C PHE A 486 2.21 18.08 -22.79
N LEU A 487 3.02 17.01 -22.82
CA LEU A 487 4.29 16.94 -22.13
C LEU A 487 5.39 16.53 -23.09
N THR A 488 6.62 16.90 -22.76
CA THR A 488 7.81 16.40 -23.45
C THR A 488 8.70 15.70 -22.45
N THR A 489 9.27 14.57 -22.84
CA THR A 489 10.30 13.86 -22.10
C THR A 489 11.42 13.46 -23.06
N GLU A 490 12.58 13.16 -22.54
CA GLU A 490 13.71 12.69 -23.32
C GLU A 490 14.07 11.27 -22.87
N THR A 491 14.46 10.42 -23.82
CA THR A 491 14.95 9.09 -23.49
C THR A 491 16.37 9.16 -22.96
N ASP A 492 16.74 8.20 -22.12
CA ASP A 492 18.14 7.94 -21.80
C ASP A 492 18.90 7.38 -23.03
N PRO A 493 20.24 7.20 -22.93
CA PRO A 493 21.04 6.66 -24.02
C PRO A 493 20.65 5.22 -24.43
N GLU A 494 20.02 4.47 -23.53
CA GLU A 494 19.50 3.12 -23.75
C GLU A 494 18.11 3.10 -24.39
N GLY A 495 17.50 4.27 -24.58
CA GLY A 495 16.18 4.47 -25.15
C GLY A 495 15.02 4.36 -24.18
N ARG A 496 15.28 4.30 -22.88
CA ARG A 496 14.23 4.24 -21.87
C ARG A 496 13.66 5.63 -21.62
N PHE A 497 12.38 5.69 -21.36
CA PHE A 497 11.69 6.92 -20.98
C PHE A 497 10.74 6.68 -19.80
N ALA A 498 10.49 7.74 -19.03
CA ALA A 498 9.46 7.77 -17.99
C ALA A 498 8.72 9.12 -18.03
N VAL A 499 7.40 9.05 -18.02
CA VAL A 499 6.51 10.19 -17.79
C VAL A 499 5.87 10.01 -16.43
N GLN A 500 6.28 10.82 -15.48
CA GLN A 500 5.90 10.69 -14.08
C GLN A 500 4.83 11.71 -13.66
N GLY A 501 4.16 11.47 -12.54
CA GLY A 501 3.26 12.44 -11.91
C GLY A 501 1.94 12.66 -12.65
N LEU A 502 1.49 11.71 -13.47
CA LEU A 502 0.20 11.82 -14.13
C LEU A 502 -0.94 11.59 -13.12
N VAL A 503 -1.88 12.54 -13.06
CA VAL A 503 -3.04 12.47 -12.17
C VAL A 503 -4.31 12.46 -13.02
N PHE A 504 -4.93 11.31 -13.11
CA PHE A 504 -6.20 11.11 -13.83
C PHE A 504 -6.89 9.83 -13.33
N SER A 505 -8.19 9.76 -13.51
CA SER A 505 -9.03 8.64 -13.09
C SER A 505 -9.44 7.78 -14.29
N ASP A 506 -9.80 6.52 -14.02
CA ASP A 506 -10.22 5.53 -15.01
C ASP A 506 -9.14 5.18 -16.05
N SER A 507 -9.30 5.60 -17.29
CA SER A 507 -8.32 5.36 -18.35
C SER A 507 -8.09 6.60 -19.18
N LEU A 508 -6.84 6.84 -19.52
CA LEU A 508 -6.41 7.96 -20.34
C LEU A 508 -5.88 7.46 -21.68
N GLN A 509 -6.37 8.00 -22.77
CA GLN A 509 -5.76 7.77 -24.07
C GLN A 509 -4.51 8.63 -24.19
N VAL A 510 -3.37 7.97 -24.37
CA VAL A 510 -2.07 8.63 -24.51
C VAL A 510 -1.53 8.36 -25.90
N ARG A 511 -0.99 9.38 -26.48
CA ARG A 511 -0.25 9.30 -27.73
C ARG A 511 1.19 9.72 -27.49
N LEU A 512 2.11 8.80 -27.78
CA LEU A 512 3.55 9.03 -27.76
C LEU A 512 4.03 9.26 -29.18
N GLN A 513 4.82 10.29 -29.38
CA GLN A 513 5.46 10.56 -30.65
C GLN A 513 6.92 10.91 -30.42
N GLY A 514 7.82 10.19 -31.08
CA GLY A 514 9.23 10.46 -31.02
C GLY A 514 9.77 11.03 -32.32
N MET A 515 10.65 12.02 -32.22
CA MET A 515 11.42 12.51 -33.33
C MET A 515 12.90 12.56 -32.96
N ASN A 516 13.78 12.01 -33.80
CA ASN A 516 15.18 12.25 -33.63
C ASN A 516 15.56 13.64 -34.22
N LYS A 517 16.75 14.15 -33.89
CA LYS A 517 17.28 15.44 -34.39
C LYS A 517 17.29 15.57 -35.91
N LYS A 518 17.13 14.46 -36.65
CA LYS A 518 17.10 14.41 -38.12
C LYS A 518 15.68 14.26 -38.69
N GLY A 519 14.64 14.32 -37.85
CA GLY A 519 13.26 14.22 -38.28
C GLY A 519 12.82 12.81 -38.72
N ASN A 520 13.57 11.76 -38.37
CA ASN A 520 13.26 10.39 -38.76
C ASN A 520 12.26 9.76 -37.81
N GLN A 521 11.15 9.25 -38.34
CA GLN A 521 9.97 8.75 -37.61
C GLN A 521 9.94 7.21 -37.48
N SER A 522 10.97 6.48 -37.90
CA SER A 522 11.02 5.01 -37.81
C SER A 522 11.34 4.51 -36.40
N LEU A 523 10.58 5.00 -35.41
CA LEU A 523 10.72 4.64 -34.01
C LEU A 523 9.59 3.69 -33.62
N GLU A 524 9.90 2.71 -32.81
CA GLU A 524 8.97 1.77 -32.21
C GLU A 524 8.98 1.96 -30.70
N PHE A 525 7.80 1.96 -30.10
CA PHE A 525 7.61 2.12 -28.66
C PHE A 525 7.21 0.77 -28.07
N GLN A 526 7.91 0.37 -27.06
CA GLN A 526 7.54 -0.76 -26.23
C GLN A 526 7.30 -0.23 -24.82
N LEU A 527 6.05 -0.25 -24.38
CA LEU A 527 5.73 0.12 -22.99
C LEU A 527 6.18 -0.98 -22.05
N GLU A 528 6.67 -0.59 -20.90
CA GLU A 528 6.91 -1.53 -19.81
C GLU A 528 5.56 -1.91 -19.20
N GLU A 529 5.31 -3.20 -19.13
CA GLU A 529 4.22 -3.72 -18.33
C GLU A 529 4.58 -3.54 -16.85
N ASN A 530 3.62 -3.09 -16.05
CA ASN A 530 3.81 -3.10 -14.60
C ASN A 530 3.91 -4.56 -14.13
N ILE A 531 5.13 -5.00 -13.85
CA ILE A 531 5.37 -6.31 -13.24
C ILE A 531 5.04 -6.17 -11.76
N PHE A 532 3.91 -6.73 -11.35
CA PHE A 532 3.52 -6.71 -9.94
C PHE A 532 4.34 -7.72 -9.14
N PRO A 533 4.65 -7.40 -7.86
CA PRO A 533 5.44 -8.27 -7.01
C PRO A 533 4.75 -9.63 -6.87
N LYS A 534 5.49 -10.67 -7.23
CA LYS A 534 5.02 -12.04 -7.11
C LYS A 534 4.70 -12.32 -5.65
N VAL A 535 3.58 -13.00 -5.41
CA VAL A 535 3.32 -13.56 -4.10
C VAL A 535 4.27 -14.74 -3.94
N SER A 536 5.23 -14.60 -3.04
CA SER A 536 5.89 -15.80 -2.53
C SER A 536 4.80 -16.58 -1.79
N LEU A 537 4.39 -17.71 -2.38
CA LEU A 537 3.52 -18.66 -1.69
C LEU A 537 4.31 -19.28 -0.52
N VAL A 538 4.60 -18.49 0.48
CA VAL A 538 4.60 -19.05 1.83
C VAL A 538 3.16 -19.55 1.95
N ARG A 539 2.97 -20.85 2.19
CA ARG A 539 1.64 -21.38 2.55
C ARG A 539 1.11 -20.45 3.61
N VAL A 540 0.29 -19.47 3.18
CA VAL A 540 -0.34 -18.55 4.12
C VAL A 540 -1.26 -19.46 4.91
N PRO A 541 -1.03 -19.66 6.19
CA PRO A 541 -1.86 -20.55 6.98
C PRO A 541 -3.29 -20.09 6.80
N TYR A 542 -4.16 -21.02 6.44
CA TYR A 542 -5.57 -20.74 6.42
C TYR A 542 -6.02 -20.56 7.87
N TYR A 543 -6.30 -19.33 8.27
CA TYR A 543 -6.98 -19.06 9.52
C TYR A 543 -8.47 -19.29 9.29
N PRO A 544 -9.07 -20.34 9.86
CA PRO A 544 -10.50 -20.51 9.78
C PRO A 544 -11.13 -19.27 10.42
N ILE A 545 -11.90 -18.55 9.63
CA ILE A 545 -12.71 -17.46 10.16
C ILE A 545 -13.66 -18.07 11.16
N THR A 546 -13.63 -17.58 12.38
CA THR A 546 -14.54 -18.07 13.44
C THR A 546 -15.93 -17.53 13.13
N VAL A 547 -16.73 -18.33 12.43
CA VAL A 547 -18.13 -18.02 12.14
C VAL A 547 -18.98 -19.17 12.65
N GLU A 548 -20.01 -18.86 13.41
CA GLU A 548 -21.01 -19.85 13.76
C GLU A 548 -21.76 -20.29 12.50
N SER A 549 -21.90 -21.61 12.29
CA SER A 549 -22.57 -22.17 11.10
C SER A 549 -23.98 -21.61 10.87
N ARG A 550 -24.68 -21.25 11.93
CA ARG A 550 -26.00 -20.62 11.86
C ARG A 550 -25.89 -19.20 11.27
N LYS A 551 -24.96 -18.37 11.78
CA LYS A 551 -24.74 -16.99 11.29
C LYS A 551 -24.30 -17.00 9.84
N LEU A 552 -23.43 -17.93 9.44
CA LEU A 552 -23.01 -18.07 8.05
C LEU A 552 -24.19 -18.36 7.12
N LYS A 553 -25.07 -19.29 7.50
CA LYS A 553 -26.27 -19.61 6.70
C LYS A 553 -27.19 -18.39 6.55
N GLU A 554 -27.43 -17.65 7.63
CA GLU A 554 -28.24 -16.43 7.61
C GLU A 554 -27.58 -15.37 6.73
N PHE A 555 -26.26 -15.16 6.87
CA PHE A 555 -25.49 -14.23 6.04
C PHE A 555 -25.60 -14.55 4.55
N LEU A 556 -25.37 -15.81 4.16
CA LEU A 556 -25.42 -16.21 2.74
C LEU A 556 -26.81 -16.10 2.14
N ALA A 557 -27.85 -16.52 2.88
CA ALA A 557 -29.23 -16.41 2.43
C ALA A 557 -29.65 -14.94 2.20
N GLN A 558 -29.23 -14.04 3.08
CA GLN A 558 -29.53 -12.62 2.98
C GLN A 558 -28.70 -11.93 1.89
N ALA A 559 -27.42 -12.29 1.76
CA ALA A 559 -26.58 -11.80 0.66
C ALA A 559 -27.15 -12.18 -0.71
N GLN A 560 -27.61 -13.42 -0.87
CA GLN A 560 -28.25 -13.88 -2.11
C GLN A 560 -29.55 -13.13 -2.41
N ALA A 561 -30.41 -12.98 -1.41
CA ALA A 561 -31.67 -12.22 -1.55
C ALA A 561 -31.40 -10.77 -1.98
N TYR A 562 -30.38 -10.13 -1.40
CA TYR A 562 -29.97 -8.77 -1.77
C TYR A 562 -29.46 -8.70 -3.22
N GLN A 563 -28.61 -9.63 -3.62
CA GLN A 563 -28.08 -9.70 -4.98
C GLN A 563 -29.17 -9.95 -6.03
N ASP A 564 -30.16 -10.77 -5.75
CA ASP A 564 -31.30 -11.00 -6.66
C ASP A 564 -32.12 -9.73 -6.85
N ILE A 565 -32.28 -8.94 -5.81
CA ILE A 565 -32.92 -7.63 -5.87
C ILE A 565 -32.12 -6.66 -6.75
N GLU A 566 -30.82 -6.56 -6.53
CA GLU A 566 -29.89 -5.72 -7.30
C GLU A 566 -29.89 -6.13 -8.79
N ARG A 567 -29.85 -7.42 -9.08
CA ARG A 567 -29.91 -7.97 -10.45
C ARG A 567 -31.20 -7.56 -11.14
N LYS A 568 -32.35 -7.64 -10.46
CA LYS A 568 -33.65 -7.21 -10.99
C LYS A 568 -33.70 -5.70 -11.26
N ILE A 569 -33.06 -4.90 -10.37
CA ILE A 569 -32.99 -3.44 -10.56
C ILE A 569 -32.15 -3.11 -11.80
N ARG A 570 -30.97 -3.73 -11.96
CA ARG A 570 -30.12 -3.53 -13.14
C ARG A 570 -30.85 -3.92 -14.42
N ALA A 571 -31.45 -5.10 -14.49
CA ALA A 571 -32.19 -5.54 -15.63
C ALA A 571 -33.36 -4.61 -16.01
N ASN A 572 -34.02 -4.02 -15.01
CA ASN A 572 -35.08 -3.04 -15.26
C ASN A 572 -34.54 -1.69 -15.74
N ARG A 573 -33.38 -1.23 -15.24
CA ARG A 573 -32.70 -0.01 -15.71
C ARG A 573 -32.19 -0.17 -17.14
N GLU A 574 -31.57 -1.29 -17.45
CA GLU A 574 -31.15 -1.60 -18.82
C GLU A 574 -32.30 -1.63 -19.80
N ARG A 575 -33.45 -2.25 -19.44
CA ARG A 575 -34.69 -2.21 -20.25
C ARG A 575 -35.24 -0.79 -20.43
N LEU A 576 -35.13 0.07 -19.43
CA LEU A 576 -35.58 1.47 -19.53
C LEU A 576 -34.62 2.31 -20.38
N LEU A 577 -33.33 2.01 -20.39
CA LEU A 577 -32.35 2.68 -21.25
C LEU A 577 -32.47 2.25 -22.72
N ASP A 578 -32.74 0.97 -22.99
CA ASP A 578 -33.04 0.48 -24.34
C ASP A 578 -34.34 1.05 -24.93
N ALA A 579 -35.31 1.43 -24.09
CA ALA A 579 -36.57 1.99 -24.52
C ALA A 579 -36.53 3.48 -24.92
N VAL A 580 -35.46 4.18 -24.61
CA VAL A 580 -35.24 5.60 -24.92
C VAL A 580 -34.24 5.75 -26.07
N THR A 581 -34.61 5.23 -27.26
CA THR A 581 -33.91 5.63 -28.47
C THR A 581 -34.49 6.95 -28.96
N ILE A 582 -33.93 8.07 -28.50
CA ILE A 582 -34.27 9.40 -29.05
C ILE A 582 -33.71 9.46 -30.46
N LYS A 583 -34.56 9.29 -31.46
CA LYS A 583 -34.28 9.70 -32.82
C LYS A 583 -34.35 11.23 -32.92
N GLY A 584 -33.36 11.88 -32.33
CA GLY A 584 -33.12 13.28 -32.57
C GLY A 584 -32.57 13.48 -33.97
N LYS A 585 -33.14 14.37 -34.75
CA LYS A 585 -32.47 14.93 -35.91
C LYS A 585 -31.13 15.42 -35.48
N LYS A 586 -30.03 14.87 -36.07
CA LYS A 586 -28.67 15.31 -35.81
C LYS A 586 -28.59 16.79 -36.20
N GLU A 587 -28.73 17.69 -35.27
CA GLU A 587 -28.25 19.05 -35.43
C GLU A 587 -26.76 18.94 -35.75
N VAL A 588 -26.33 19.66 -36.75
CA VAL A 588 -24.91 19.74 -37.12
C VAL A 588 -24.24 20.38 -35.91
N GLU A 589 -23.65 19.57 -35.04
CA GLU A 589 -22.88 20.01 -33.90
C GLU A 589 -21.82 20.98 -34.41
N ARG A 590 -21.87 22.23 -33.94
CA ARG A 590 -20.81 23.21 -34.20
C ARG A 590 -19.55 22.67 -33.57
N ASP A 591 -18.54 22.46 -34.40
CA ASP A 591 -17.22 22.02 -33.94
C ASP A 591 -16.68 23.02 -32.92
N SER A 592 -16.59 22.61 -31.66
CA SER A 592 -16.20 23.46 -30.53
C SER A 592 -14.78 24.03 -30.64
N ARG A 593 -13.94 23.47 -31.50
CA ARG A 593 -12.59 23.96 -31.82
C ARG A 593 -12.61 25.21 -32.72
N LYS A 594 -13.76 25.56 -33.32
CA LYS A 594 -13.89 26.70 -34.25
C LYS A 594 -14.63 27.85 -33.58
N LEU A 595 -13.93 28.95 -33.38
CA LEU A 595 -14.56 30.20 -32.96
C LEU A 595 -15.35 30.87 -34.10
N TYR A 596 -15.18 30.40 -35.33
CA TYR A 596 -15.79 30.98 -36.55
C TYR A 596 -16.83 30.04 -37.15
N GLY A 597 -17.82 30.61 -37.84
CA GLY A 597 -18.85 29.79 -38.50
C GLY A 597 -18.39 29.19 -39.85
N HIS A 598 -17.65 29.98 -40.66
CA HIS A 598 -17.14 29.53 -41.96
C HIS A 598 -15.70 30.03 -42.17
N ALA A 599 -14.87 29.17 -42.78
CA ALA A 599 -13.53 29.53 -43.24
C ALA A 599 -13.59 29.99 -44.70
N ASP A 600 -12.66 30.89 -45.09
CA ASP A 600 -12.54 31.29 -46.51
C ASP A 600 -11.99 30.17 -47.39
N ALA A 601 -11.24 29.25 -46.81
CA ALA A 601 -10.80 28.01 -47.45
C ALA A 601 -10.52 26.94 -46.44
N THR A 602 -10.86 25.70 -46.75
CA THR A 602 -10.56 24.51 -45.94
C THR A 602 -9.79 23.49 -46.77
N VAL A 603 -8.65 23.06 -46.30
CA VAL A 603 -7.86 21.96 -46.86
C VAL A 603 -8.09 20.75 -45.96
N LYS A 604 -8.85 19.75 -46.42
CA LYS A 604 -8.95 18.44 -45.75
C LYS A 604 -7.68 17.64 -46.06
N VAL A 605 -6.99 17.18 -45.04
CA VAL A 605 -5.72 16.46 -45.19
C VAL A 605 -5.99 14.98 -45.40
N THR A 606 -5.62 14.48 -46.57
CA THR A 606 -5.65 13.02 -46.87
C THR A 606 -4.30 12.37 -46.53
N GLN A 607 -4.29 11.04 -46.35
CA GLN A 607 -3.04 10.30 -46.09
C GLN A 607 -2.00 10.50 -47.21
N GLN A 608 -2.45 10.56 -48.47
CA GLN A 608 -1.56 10.81 -49.61
C GLN A 608 -0.93 12.21 -49.54
N MET A 609 -1.70 13.21 -49.12
CA MET A 609 -1.18 14.57 -48.93
C MET A 609 -0.19 14.64 -47.75
N ALA A 610 -0.53 14.01 -46.65
CA ALA A 610 0.35 13.95 -45.47
C ALA A 610 1.68 13.24 -45.80
N GLY A 611 1.66 12.13 -46.55
CA GLY A 611 2.86 11.40 -46.96
C GLY A 611 3.79 12.17 -47.90
N SER A 612 3.31 13.16 -48.62
CA SER A 612 4.08 13.99 -49.55
C SER A 612 4.59 15.34 -48.96
N ALA A 613 4.04 15.75 -47.82
CA ALA A 613 4.37 17.02 -47.18
C ALA A 613 5.45 16.85 -46.09
N ARG A 614 6.39 17.78 -45.98
CA ARG A 614 7.44 17.79 -44.96
C ARG A 614 7.03 18.60 -43.72
N SER A 615 6.01 19.45 -43.84
CA SER A 615 5.46 20.28 -42.78
C SER A 615 3.98 20.58 -43.04
N ILE A 616 3.27 21.02 -42.01
CA ILE A 616 1.86 21.44 -42.15
C ILE A 616 1.74 22.61 -43.15
N LEU A 617 2.72 23.49 -43.23
CA LEU A 617 2.71 24.63 -44.12
C LEU A 617 2.86 24.22 -45.60
N ASP A 618 3.55 23.12 -45.89
CA ASP A 618 3.66 22.55 -47.26
C ASP A 618 2.27 22.11 -47.77
N LEU A 619 1.35 21.74 -46.87
CA LEU A 619 -0.02 21.36 -47.25
C LEU A 619 -0.85 22.53 -47.83
N LEU A 620 -0.45 23.75 -47.54
CA LEU A 620 -1.12 24.97 -48.06
C LEU A 620 -0.57 25.38 -49.39
N ALA A 621 0.64 25.02 -49.75
CA ALA A 621 1.32 25.44 -50.95
C ALA A 621 0.56 25.02 -52.22
N GLY A 622 0.15 25.98 -53.01
CA GLY A 622 -0.57 25.80 -54.29
C GLY A 622 -2.03 25.27 -54.14
N ARG A 623 -2.57 25.12 -52.92
CA ARG A 623 -3.91 24.59 -52.68
C ARG A 623 -4.92 25.60 -52.21
N VAL A 624 -4.45 26.73 -51.67
CA VAL A 624 -5.34 27.79 -51.16
C VAL A 624 -5.08 29.06 -51.93
N ALA A 625 -6.09 29.54 -52.67
CA ALA A 625 -6.00 30.79 -53.44
C ALA A 625 -5.65 31.96 -52.48
N GLY A 626 -4.64 32.77 -52.85
CA GLY A 626 -4.20 33.91 -52.06
C GLY A 626 -3.37 33.57 -50.82
N VAL A 627 -2.89 32.33 -50.70
CA VAL A 627 -1.90 31.90 -49.71
C VAL A 627 -0.60 31.62 -50.45
N GLN A 628 0.46 32.27 -50.05
CA GLN A 628 1.81 32.10 -50.62
C GLN A 628 2.71 31.46 -49.54
N VAL A 629 3.28 30.33 -49.86
CA VAL A 629 4.26 29.64 -48.99
C VAL A 629 5.66 29.84 -49.65
N VAL A 630 6.56 30.42 -48.93
CA VAL A 630 7.93 30.68 -49.36
C VAL A 630 8.88 29.83 -48.55
N GLY A 631 9.67 29.00 -49.21
CA GLY A 631 10.51 27.97 -48.54
C GLY A 631 9.78 26.62 -48.41
N SER A 632 10.36 25.67 -47.67
CA SER A 632 9.81 24.37 -47.41
C SER A 632 10.20 23.84 -46.05
N GLY A 633 9.40 22.93 -45.49
CA GLY A 633 9.65 22.33 -44.16
C GLY A 633 9.55 23.33 -43.03
N PHE A 634 10.40 23.24 -42.07
CA PHE A 634 10.38 24.04 -40.83
C PHE A 634 10.66 25.55 -41.05
N ASN A 635 11.35 25.90 -42.14
CA ASN A 635 11.71 27.28 -42.48
C ASN A 635 10.70 27.95 -43.43
N ALA A 636 9.60 27.27 -43.76
CA ALA A 636 8.57 27.83 -44.63
C ALA A 636 7.91 29.07 -43.99
N GLN A 637 7.72 30.14 -44.79
CA GLN A 637 6.99 31.34 -44.42
C GLN A 637 5.68 31.36 -45.18
N VAL A 638 4.60 31.80 -44.53
CA VAL A 638 3.27 31.87 -45.13
C VAL A 638 2.77 33.30 -45.12
N TYR A 639 2.29 33.77 -46.27
CA TYR A 639 1.70 35.08 -46.44
C TYR A 639 0.28 34.93 -47.01
N ILE A 640 -0.68 35.69 -46.48
CA ILE A 640 -2.08 35.69 -46.95
C ILE A 640 -2.38 37.00 -47.66
N ARG A 641 -2.86 36.89 -48.91
CA ARG A 641 -3.19 38.06 -49.77
C ARG A 641 -2.08 39.10 -49.91
N GLY A 642 -0.84 38.68 -49.91
CA GLY A 642 0.32 39.58 -50.03
C GLY A 642 0.60 40.41 -48.78
N ASN A 643 -0.08 40.16 -47.65
CA ASN A 643 0.25 40.83 -46.39
C ASN A 643 1.63 40.36 -45.93
N ARG A 644 2.47 41.33 -45.52
CA ARG A 644 3.86 41.06 -45.03
C ARG A 644 3.88 40.59 -43.58
N ASN A 645 2.76 40.69 -42.86
CA ASN A 645 2.65 40.20 -41.50
C ASN A 645 2.38 38.66 -41.52
N GLU A 646 3.03 37.95 -40.64
CA GLU A 646 2.81 36.52 -40.47
C GLU A 646 1.37 36.27 -39.98
N PRO A 647 0.64 35.27 -40.50
CA PRO A 647 -0.70 34.96 -40.03
C PRO A 647 -0.66 34.41 -38.59
N GLN A 648 -1.75 34.62 -37.85
CA GLN A 648 -1.94 34.00 -36.57
C GLN A 648 -2.22 32.50 -36.75
N PHE A 649 -1.48 31.66 -36.03
CA PHE A 649 -1.74 30.21 -36.02
C PHE A 649 -2.66 29.84 -34.86
N ILE A 650 -3.60 28.99 -35.15
CA ILE A 650 -4.56 28.42 -34.16
C ILE A 650 -4.50 26.91 -34.28
N LEU A 651 -4.32 26.24 -33.17
CA LEU A 651 -4.34 24.78 -33.06
C LEU A 651 -5.51 24.37 -32.19
N ASP A 652 -6.47 23.63 -32.76
CA ASP A 652 -7.68 23.15 -32.08
C ASP A 652 -8.39 24.24 -31.23
N GLY A 653 -8.42 25.46 -31.77
CA GLY A 653 -9.05 26.63 -31.17
C GLY A 653 -8.14 27.48 -30.29
N MET A 654 -6.89 27.08 -30.02
CA MET A 654 -5.94 27.85 -29.22
C MET A 654 -4.87 28.54 -30.05
N PRO A 655 -4.57 29.80 -29.76
CA PRO A 655 -3.45 30.48 -30.40
C PRO A 655 -2.12 29.85 -30.07
N VAL A 656 -1.29 29.61 -31.09
CA VAL A 656 0.02 28.97 -30.93
C VAL A 656 1.07 29.69 -31.78
N ASP A 657 2.34 29.48 -31.43
CA ASP A 657 3.46 30.02 -32.20
C ASP A 657 3.80 29.05 -33.37
N LYS A 658 4.47 29.61 -34.38
CA LYS A 658 4.85 28.88 -35.58
C LYS A 658 5.74 27.66 -35.29
N GLU A 659 6.64 27.80 -34.33
CA GLU A 659 7.55 26.73 -33.89
C GLU A 659 6.77 25.52 -33.36
N MET A 660 5.66 25.74 -32.68
CA MET A 660 4.80 24.66 -32.20
C MET A 660 4.14 23.89 -33.35
N ILE A 661 3.70 24.60 -34.38
CA ILE A 661 3.11 24.00 -35.60
C ILE A 661 4.14 23.21 -36.38
N ALA A 662 5.38 23.68 -36.44
CA ALA A 662 6.46 22.97 -37.11
C ALA A 662 6.74 21.57 -36.51
N ASN A 663 6.40 21.37 -35.25
CA ASN A 663 6.59 20.09 -34.52
C ASN A 663 5.38 19.13 -34.59
N ILE A 664 4.25 19.57 -35.17
CA ILE A 664 3.06 18.73 -35.32
C ILE A 664 3.25 17.79 -36.50
N ASN A 665 2.97 16.51 -36.30
CA ASN A 665 2.99 15.55 -37.40
C ASN A 665 1.86 15.83 -38.40
N VAL A 666 2.19 15.90 -39.68
CA VAL A 666 1.25 16.18 -40.75
C VAL A 666 0.12 15.16 -40.83
N PHE A 667 0.41 13.90 -40.46
CA PHE A 667 -0.59 12.83 -40.39
C PHE A 667 -1.65 13.06 -39.29
N ASP A 668 -1.38 13.93 -38.31
CA ASP A 668 -2.31 14.24 -37.23
C ASP A 668 -3.32 15.32 -37.59
N VAL A 669 -3.11 15.98 -38.73
CA VAL A 669 -3.98 17.07 -39.17
C VAL A 669 -5.21 16.48 -39.85
N GLU A 670 -6.37 16.86 -39.37
CA GLU A 670 -7.67 16.57 -39.99
C GLU A 670 -7.95 17.56 -41.13
N SER A 671 -7.84 18.84 -40.81
CA SER A 671 -8.03 19.92 -41.79
C SER A 671 -7.30 21.19 -41.38
N ILE A 672 -7.06 22.03 -42.36
CA ILE A 672 -6.51 23.39 -42.19
C ILE A 672 -7.51 24.38 -42.75
N ASP A 673 -8.00 25.24 -41.87
CA ASP A 673 -8.90 26.34 -42.25
C ASP A 673 -8.10 27.64 -42.38
N VAL A 674 -8.32 28.38 -43.44
CA VAL A 674 -7.67 29.66 -43.66
C VAL A 674 -8.75 30.76 -43.67
N LEU A 675 -8.56 31.75 -42.78
CA LEU A 675 -9.41 32.92 -42.67
C LEU A 675 -8.66 34.15 -43.17
N LYS A 676 -9.34 34.94 -44.03
CA LYS A 676 -8.72 36.03 -44.77
C LYS A 676 -9.53 37.31 -44.56
N GLY A 677 -8.84 38.41 -44.20
CA GLY A 677 -9.54 39.70 -44.08
C GLY A 677 -10.65 39.71 -43.01
N ALA A 678 -11.91 39.96 -43.44
CA ALA A 678 -13.01 40.10 -42.48
C ALA A 678 -13.30 38.85 -41.63
N SER A 679 -13.09 37.66 -42.17
CA SER A 679 -13.29 36.42 -41.40
C SER A 679 -12.23 36.21 -40.32
N ALA A 680 -11.02 36.76 -40.50
CA ALA A 680 -9.94 36.74 -39.52
C ALA A 680 -10.14 37.77 -38.39
N ALA A 681 -11.03 38.73 -38.54
CA ALA A 681 -11.27 39.79 -37.56
C ALA A 681 -11.79 39.29 -36.21
N ILE A 682 -12.40 38.08 -36.17
CA ILE A 682 -12.84 37.43 -34.92
C ILE A 682 -11.69 37.20 -33.93
N TYR A 683 -10.43 37.16 -34.44
CA TYR A 683 -9.23 37.00 -33.62
C TYR A 683 -8.58 38.31 -33.22
N GLY A 684 -9.29 39.47 -33.46
CA GLY A 684 -8.88 40.79 -33.08
C GLY A 684 -7.65 41.29 -33.85
N SER A 685 -6.83 42.14 -33.24
CA SER A 685 -5.64 42.73 -33.84
C SER A 685 -4.62 41.69 -34.33
N ARG A 686 -4.57 40.55 -33.72
CA ARG A 686 -3.68 39.42 -34.08
C ARG A 686 -4.08 38.74 -35.40
N GLY A 687 -5.34 38.84 -35.79
CA GLY A 687 -5.85 38.34 -37.06
C GLY A 687 -5.51 39.23 -38.28
N GLY A 688 -4.81 40.38 -38.09
CA GLY A 688 -4.49 41.35 -39.17
C GLY A 688 -3.66 40.77 -40.33
N GLY A 689 -2.84 39.75 -40.12
CA GLY A 689 -2.14 38.99 -41.13
C GLY A 689 -2.94 37.84 -41.76
N GLY A 690 -4.16 37.61 -41.31
CA GLY A 690 -4.95 36.43 -41.56
C GLY A 690 -4.77 35.37 -40.47
N VAL A 691 -5.58 34.30 -40.52
CA VAL A 691 -5.52 33.20 -39.51
C VAL A 691 -5.44 31.88 -40.24
N ILE A 692 -4.55 31.00 -39.75
CA ILE A 692 -4.45 29.61 -40.17
C ILE A 692 -4.83 28.75 -38.97
N SER A 693 -6.04 28.15 -39.03
CA SER A 693 -6.56 27.28 -37.98
C SER A 693 -6.35 25.82 -38.38
N ILE A 694 -5.55 25.14 -37.60
CA ILE A 694 -5.19 23.73 -37.77
C ILE A 694 -6.06 22.93 -36.82
N LEU A 695 -6.80 21.97 -37.38
CA LEU A 695 -7.65 21.09 -36.63
C LEU A 695 -7.02 19.69 -36.68
N THR A 696 -6.75 19.15 -35.50
CA THR A 696 -6.15 17.83 -35.40
C THR A 696 -7.22 16.76 -35.31
N LYS A 697 -6.91 15.59 -35.80
CA LYS A 697 -7.78 14.40 -35.68
C LYS A 697 -8.07 14.05 -34.21
N ARG A 698 -7.15 14.37 -33.31
CA ARG A 698 -7.20 14.05 -31.87
C ARG A 698 -8.27 14.80 -31.10
N ALA A 699 -8.53 16.03 -31.46
CA ALA A 699 -9.60 16.80 -30.85
C ALA A 699 -10.99 16.41 -31.38
N ASN A 700 -11.05 15.47 -32.32
CA ASN A 700 -12.30 14.91 -32.81
C ASN A 700 -12.62 13.62 -32.04
N VAL A 701 -13.54 13.69 -31.07
CA VAL A 701 -13.96 12.56 -30.22
C VAL A 701 -14.58 11.39 -31.00
N ASN A 702 -15.04 11.63 -32.22
CA ASN A 702 -15.63 10.59 -33.09
C ASN A 702 -14.61 9.97 -34.05
N TYR A 703 -13.34 10.35 -33.99
CA TYR A 703 -12.32 9.82 -34.87
C TYR A 703 -11.71 8.53 -34.29
N ASP A 704 -11.83 7.43 -35.04
CA ASP A 704 -11.25 6.15 -34.64
C ASP A 704 -9.76 6.08 -35.02
N TYR A 705 -8.90 6.32 -34.05
CA TYR A 705 -7.44 6.29 -34.18
C TYR A 705 -6.86 4.86 -34.22
N SER A 706 -7.64 3.84 -33.88
CA SER A 706 -7.14 2.47 -33.80
C SER A 706 -6.80 1.85 -35.15
N GLN A 707 -7.29 2.47 -36.23
CA GLN A 707 -7.12 1.96 -37.59
C GLN A 707 -5.91 2.56 -38.34
N GLU A 708 -5.18 3.52 -37.75
CA GLU A 708 -4.05 4.18 -38.40
C GLU A 708 -2.72 3.78 -37.73
N ALA A 709 -1.96 2.87 -38.31
CA ALA A 709 -0.57 2.63 -37.90
C ALA A 709 0.33 3.75 -38.47
N ILE A 710 0.61 4.78 -37.66
CA ILE A 710 1.50 5.88 -38.05
C ILE A 710 2.90 5.57 -37.56
N PRO A 711 3.92 5.48 -38.47
CA PRO A 711 5.29 5.22 -38.02
C PRO A 711 5.79 6.27 -37.01
N GLY A 712 6.42 5.83 -35.94
CA GLY A 712 6.92 6.71 -34.87
C GLY A 712 5.87 7.27 -33.93
N VAL A 713 4.66 6.74 -33.97
CA VAL A 713 3.56 7.12 -33.08
C VAL A 713 2.96 5.86 -32.43
N LEU A 714 2.85 5.88 -31.11
CA LEU A 714 2.09 4.92 -30.36
C LEU A 714 0.84 5.57 -29.75
N VAL A 715 -0.32 5.02 -30.04
CA VAL A 715 -1.57 5.37 -29.36
C VAL A 715 -1.96 4.21 -28.46
N THR A 716 -2.15 4.47 -27.19
CA THR A 716 -2.47 3.46 -26.18
C THR A 716 -3.40 4.02 -25.12
N LYS A 717 -4.07 3.13 -24.39
CA LYS A 717 -4.81 3.49 -23.17
C LYS A 717 -3.99 3.06 -21.97
N ILE A 718 -3.79 3.96 -21.04
CA ILE A 718 -3.20 3.66 -19.75
C ILE A 718 -4.26 3.75 -18.66
N ALA A 719 -4.17 2.85 -17.68
CA ALA A 719 -5.08 2.88 -16.54
C ALA A 719 -4.64 3.93 -15.53
N GLY A 720 -5.57 4.76 -15.08
CA GLY A 720 -5.43 5.77 -14.05
C GLY A 720 -5.76 5.24 -12.65
N TYR A 721 -6.08 6.19 -11.77
CA TYR A 721 -6.65 5.86 -10.47
C TYR A 721 -8.06 5.29 -10.63
N ASP A 722 -8.37 4.27 -9.83
CA ASP A 722 -9.74 3.78 -9.71
C ASP A 722 -10.58 4.84 -9.00
N VAL A 723 -11.74 5.17 -9.55
CA VAL A 723 -12.68 6.12 -8.92
C VAL A 723 -13.42 5.40 -7.80
N PRO A 724 -13.27 5.80 -6.54
CA PRO A 724 -13.98 5.16 -5.46
C PRO A 724 -15.47 5.46 -5.55
N ARG A 725 -16.31 4.44 -5.40
CA ARG A 725 -17.76 4.59 -5.30
C ARG A 725 -18.15 5.10 -3.91
N GLU A 726 -19.25 5.83 -3.82
CA GLU A 726 -19.87 6.08 -2.52
C GLU A 726 -20.60 4.83 -2.02
N PHE A 727 -20.46 4.57 -0.71
CA PHE A 727 -21.27 3.55 -0.06
C PHE A 727 -22.73 4.01 -0.01
N TYR A 728 -23.59 3.26 -0.66
CA TYR A 728 -25.01 3.56 -0.64
C TYR A 728 -25.68 3.01 0.63
N ALA A 729 -26.07 3.89 1.54
CA ALA A 729 -26.93 3.56 2.68
C ALA A 729 -28.36 4.06 2.42
N PRO A 730 -29.38 3.18 2.43
CA PRO A 730 -30.77 3.60 2.29
C PRO A 730 -31.15 4.61 3.36
N ARG A 731 -31.96 5.61 2.98
CA ARG A 731 -32.54 6.59 3.90
C ARG A 731 -34.05 6.33 3.99
N TYR A 732 -34.54 6.12 5.19
CA TYR A 732 -35.95 5.89 5.45
C TYR A 732 -36.55 7.17 6.08
N ALA A 733 -36.94 8.13 5.23
CA ALA A 733 -37.60 9.34 5.70
C ALA A 733 -39.05 9.02 6.11
N SER A 734 -39.54 9.68 7.17
CA SER A 734 -40.90 9.45 7.70
C SER A 734 -42.03 9.73 6.71
N ASP A 735 -41.75 10.50 5.66
CA ASP A 735 -42.73 10.97 4.68
C ASP A 735 -42.64 10.16 3.34
N ALA A 736 -41.66 9.24 3.22
CA ALA A 736 -41.57 8.39 2.03
C ALA A 736 -42.49 7.18 2.16
N PRO A 737 -43.17 6.73 1.08
CA PRO A 737 -43.93 5.50 1.15
C PRO A 737 -42.99 4.35 1.53
N PRO A 738 -43.44 3.43 2.41
CA PRO A 738 -42.58 2.34 2.86
C PRO A 738 -42.10 1.53 1.66
N SER A 739 -40.80 1.36 1.53
CA SER A 739 -40.23 0.50 0.49
C SER A 739 -40.75 -0.92 0.72
N PRO A 740 -41.41 -1.55 -0.27
CA PRO A 740 -41.87 -2.94 -0.12
C PRO A 740 -40.72 -3.95 -0.11
N ARG A 741 -39.48 -3.48 -0.24
CA ARG A 741 -38.28 -4.32 -0.34
C ARG A 741 -37.69 -4.52 1.05
N PRO A 742 -37.41 -5.77 1.45
CA PRO A 742 -36.70 -6.03 2.67
C PRO A 742 -35.26 -5.53 2.57
N ASP A 743 -34.74 -5.02 3.68
CA ASP A 743 -33.36 -4.56 3.84
C ASP A 743 -32.65 -5.44 4.87
N TYR A 744 -31.75 -6.29 4.39
CA TYR A 744 -30.95 -7.22 5.21
C TYR A 744 -29.46 -7.12 4.90
N ARG A 745 -28.98 -5.93 4.51
CA ARG A 745 -27.56 -5.73 4.24
C ARG A 745 -26.71 -6.03 5.46
N SER A 746 -25.58 -6.73 5.25
CA SER A 746 -24.64 -7.09 6.32
C SER A 746 -23.82 -5.88 6.80
N THR A 747 -23.42 -4.98 5.87
CA THR A 747 -22.81 -3.69 6.18
C THR A 747 -23.90 -2.60 6.13
N LEU A 748 -24.30 -2.08 7.30
CA LEU A 748 -25.32 -1.06 7.40
C LEU A 748 -24.83 0.28 6.90
N HIS A 749 -23.59 0.61 7.27
CA HIS A 749 -22.96 1.86 6.88
C HIS A 749 -21.44 1.73 6.87
N TRP A 750 -20.82 2.35 5.88
CA TRP A 750 -19.38 2.47 5.75
C TRP A 750 -19.02 3.92 5.49
N VAL A 751 -18.14 4.48 6.34
CA VAL A 751 -17.64 5.84 6.21
C VAL A 751 -16.11 5.80 6.20
N PRO A 752 -15.48 5.86 5.03
CA PRO A 752 -14.02 5.82 4.94
C PRO A 752 -13.34 7.12 5.40
N MET A 753 -14.01 8.25 5.24
CA MET A 753 -13.47 9.58 5.54
C MET A 753 -14.34 10.29 6.57
N LEU A 754 -13.97 10.18 7.85
CA LEU A 754 -14.64 10.78 8.98
C LEU A 754 -13.63 11.61 9.76
N SER A 755 -13.89 12.91 9.93
CA SER A 755 -12.96 13.83 10.60
C SER A 755 -13.58 14.37 11.87
N THR A 756 -12.85 14.34 12.99
CA THR A 756 -13.28 15.01 14.21
C THR A 756 -13.04 16.51 14.13
N ASP A 757 -13.88 17.28 14.83
CA ASP A 757 -13.75 18.72 14.98
C ASP A 757 -12.68 19.12 16.02
N ALA A 758 -12.65 20.40 16.41
CA ALA A 758 -11.72 20.91 17.41
C ALA A 758 -11.99 20.38 18.84
N ALA A 759 -13.21 19.91 19.10
CA ALA A 759 -13.59 19.27 20.36
C ALA A 759 -13.29 17.75 20.34
N GLY A 760 -12.68 17.24 19.27
CA GLY A 760 -12.40 15.82 19.10
C GLY A 760 -13.67 15.01 18.82
N GLU A 761 -14.76 15.64 18.37
CA GLU A 761 -16.05 15.00 18.25
C GLU A 761 -16.51 14.91 16.78
N VAL A 762 -17.24 13.85 16.45
CA VAL A 762 -17.93 13.70 15.18
C VAL A 762 -19.16 12.82 15.38
N THR A 763 -20.21 13.05 14.61
CA THR A 763 -21.43 12.25 14.64
C THR A 763 -21.64 11.54 13.31
N LEU A 764 -21.95 10.26 13.39
CA LEU A 764 -22.29 9.37 12.29
C LEU A 764 -23.80 9.15 12.28
N HIS A 765 -24.43 9.23 11.12
CA HIS A 765 -25.87 8.99 10.96
C HIS A 765 -26.14 7.88 9.97
N TYR A 766 -26.99 6.93 10.32
CA TYR A 766 -27.42 5.85 9.44
C TYR A 766 -28.82 5.37 9.83
N TYR A 767 -29.35 4.43 9.06
CA TYR A 767 -30.65 3.79 9.33
C TYR A 767 -30.46 2.30 9.56
N HIS A 768 -31.19 1.74 10.50
CA HIS A 768 -31.26 0.31 10.74
C HIS A 768 -31.79 -0.46 9.54
N THR A 769 -31.57 -1.76 9.51
CA THR A 769 -32.17 -2.72 8.59
C THR A 769 -33.50 -3.22 9.13
N ASP A 770 -34.11 -4.19 8.45
CA ASP A 770 -35.33 -4.88 8.93
C ASP A 770 -35.03 -5.97 9.99
N ALA A 771 -33.74 -6.33 10.15
CA ALA A 771 -33.35 -7.40 11.07
C ALA A 771 -33.35 -6.92 12.53
N HIS A 772 -33.95 -7.69 13.42
CA HIS A 772 -33.82 -7.52 14.86
C HIS A 772 -32.53 -8.21 15.36
N THR A 773 -31.44 -7.47 15.39
CA THR A 773 -30.11 -8.02 15.63
C THR A 773 -29.26 -7.11 16.50
N SER A 774 -28.07 -7.57 16.92
CA SER A 774 -27.03 -6.70 17.44
C SER A 774 -26.31 -5.99 16.30
N ILE A 775 -25.94 -4.75 16.54
CA ILE A 775 -25.14 -3.93 15.60
C ILE A 775 -23.77 -3.74 16.21
N HIS A 776 -22.76 -4.01 15.42
CA HIS A 776 -21.37 -3.75 15.78
C HIS A 776 -20.80 -2.58 14.99
N ILE A 777 -20.17 -1.65 15.70
CA ILE A 777 -19.52 -0.47 15.13
C ILE A 777 -18.04 -0.55 15.46
N ASN A 778 -17.20 -0.46 14.43
CA ASN A 778 -15.75 -0.37 14.57
C ASN A 778 -15.26 0.96 13.99
N VAL A 779 -14.52 1.73 14.78
CA VAL A 779 -13.94 3.01 14.38
C VAL A 779 -12.44 2.95 14.57
N GLN A 780 -11.70 3.29 13.52
CA GLN A 780 -10.24 3.33 13.55
C GLN A 780 -9.77 4.65 12.98
N GLY A 781 -8.64 5.15 13.45
CA GLY A 781 -8.13 6.39 12.91
C GLY A 781 -6.77 6.81 13.40
N LEU A 782 -6.30 7.89 12.79
CA LEU A 782 -4.97 8.45 12.96
C LEU A 782 -5.07 9.97 13.16
N SER A 783 -4.29 10.50 14.12
CA SER A 783 -4.11 11.95 14.25
C SER A 783 -3.01 12.45 13.31
N PRO A 784 -2.96 13.76 13.01
CA PRO A 784 -1.91 14.33 12.17
C PRO A 784 -0.49 14.16 12.71
N ASP A 785 -0.34 13.95 14.01
CA ASP A 785 0.93 13.68 14.69
C ASP A 785 1.30 12.18 14.76
N GLY A 786 0.53 11.32 14.08
CA GLY A 786 0.87 9.90 13.90
C GLY A 786 0.37 8.95 15.00
N ARG A 787 -0.48 9.41 15.92
CA ARG A 787 -1.06 8.54 16.94
C ARG A 787 -2.30 7.83 16.41
N ALA A 788 -2.31 6.51 16.52
CA ALA A 788 -3.44 5.68 16.13
C ALA A 788 -4.41 5.46 17.30
N GLY A 789 -5.67 5.22 16.99
CA GLY A 789 -6.69 4.84 17.95
C GLY A 789 -7.76 3.96 17.33
N VAL A 790 -8.38 3.14 18.19
CA VAL A 790 -9.45 2.21 17.83
C VAL A 790 -10.53 2.29 18.89
N GLY A 791 -11.79 2.27 18.46
CA GLY A 791 -12.94 2.22 19.35
C GLY A 791 -14.03 1.35 18.75
N SER A 792 -14.82 0.70 19.59
CA SER A 792 -15.96 -0.12 19.18
C SER A 792 -17.16 0.11 20.06
N LEU A 793 -18.31 -0.19 19.52
CA LEU A 793 -19.58 -0.20 20.24
C LEU A 793 -20.43 -1.35 19.71
N GLU A 794 -20.94 -2.18 20.61
CA GLU A 794 -22.01 -3.11 20.29
C GLU A 794 -23.28 -2.72 21.01
N TYR A 795 -24.41 -2.75 20.32
CA TYR A 795 -25.72 -2.56 20.92
C TYR A 795 -26.76 -3.44 20.23
N ARG A 796 -27.81 -3.76 20.93
CA ARG A 796 -28.91 -4.57 20.39
C ARG A 796 -30.07 -3.65 19.99
N MET A 797 -30.63 -3.94 18.83
CA MET A 797 -31.87 -3.31 18.35
C MET A 797 -33.06 -3.90 19.12
N GLU A 798 -33.90 -3.06 19.66
CA GLU A 798 -35.10 -3.45 20.38
C GLU A 798 -36.29 -3.85 19.48
#